data_f3e05d6ceeb57efa41171e66208424be
#
_entry.id   f3e05d6ceeb57efa41171e66208424be
#
_cell.length_a   1.000
_cell.length_b   1.000
_cell.length_c   1.000
_cell.angle_alpha   90.00
_cell.angle_beta   90.00
_cell.angle_gamma   90.00
#
_symmetry.space_group_name_H-M   'P 1'
#
loop_
_entity.id
_entity.type
_entity.pdbx_description
1 polymer ?
#
loop_
_entity_poly.entity_id
_entity_poly.type
_entity_poly.pdbx_seq_one_letter_code
_entity_poly.pdbx_strand_id
1 'polypeptide(L)'
;MKKILMTLLCIVHCALCIQLLAQEATGGNFTGSVIDDNGEPVIGAEIFWLNTTIGAVTDIDGNFTIPMTADSHHLVFNYLSYKSDTVDITTASIPLVVQMSEDTKELQEVTVAARGASTIASRVSALQTTKITGAELCKAACCNLSESFETNASVDVAYADAATGAKTIKLLGLSGTYVQLLTENTPGVRGLAQNYGMEYIPGAWMESIQVSKGTSSVINGYEATTGQINVEYLKPQTQDPIALNGMVSTSLRAELNATGGWDINEKWSTGVLAHYKNESMEHDTNGDGFMDLPKGQQANLLNRWYMKDGNYTGQYLVRGLYDERNGGQTMQYIADNNIADPYKIGIRTWRMDAFMKQGYVFDEAKGTSIGIIASGSYHNQHNIYGHRVYDGVQGNFYLNAMFQTYFDETDKHKITAGLSLNYDNYNEVMTSDKDEFSMLNAQLSTLDMTRDEWTPGVFAEYSLKVDEKLSLLAGVRGDYSTQYGFFVTPRFNVRYSPWEWWNLRGSVGMGYRSPNLLSDHASVLPSSRQIIIENDVLNQERAVNAGASTTFYIPIAGRELQITADYYYTHFLECMVVDMDSDPYSVIFSNLTEEGVEGGKKPRSYAGNFQVEATMEVLKGWTMTLAYRMSDVKTTINGELREKPLTNRYKALITTSYMTPLKHWQFDVTAQFNGGGRMPDNFYKGDESLRPSWTIDRGNGQYDFPWHAQLMAQVTRYFRTWSIYVGGENITNFTQDTPIIGAGNPYGQNFDASMAWGPIHGWKVYAGFRWALNRKEK
;
A
#
# COMPACT_ATOMS: atom_id res chain seq x y z
N MET A 1 -8.52 -18.27 30.65
CA MET A 1 -9.89 -17.78 30.86
C MET A 1 -9.97 -16.70 31.94
N LYS A 2 -9.52 -16.87 33.23
CA LYS A 2 -9.60 -15.80 34.24
C LYS A 2 -8.91 -14.49 33.89
N LYS A 3 -7.73 -14.50 33.24
CA LYS A 3 -7.02 -13.27 32.82
C LYS A 3 -7.71 -12.55 31.65
N ILE A 4 -8.31 -13.29 30.71
CA ILE A 4 -9.04 -12.70 29.58
C ILE A 4 -10.35 -12.07 30.06
N LEU A 5 -11.02 -12.71 31.02
CA LEU A 5 -12.24 -12.18 31.64
C LEU A 5 -11.96 -10.89 32.45
N MET A 6 -10.82 -10.82 33.12
CA MET A 6 -10.39 -9.62 33.86
C MET A 6 -10.02 -8.46 32.93
N THR A 7 -9.42 -8.75 31.79
CA THR A 7 -9.10 -7.73 30.77
C THR A 7 -10.37 -7.22 30.09
N LEU A 8 -11.33 -8.09 29.80
CA LEU A 8 -12.65 -7.70 29.27
C LEU A 8 -13.45 -6.88 30.32
N LEU A 9 -13.37 -7.24 31.60
CA LEU A 9 -14.03 -6.47 32.67
C LEU A 9 -13.40 -5.07 32.85
N CYS A 10 -12.09 -4.93 32.67
CA CYS A 10 -11.41 -3.61 32.68
C CYS A 10 -11.84 -2.76 31.47
N ILE A 11 -12.01 -3.36 30.29
CA ILE A 11 -12.48 -2.65 29.11
C ILE A 11 -13.95 -2.21 29.27
N VAL A 12 -14.81 -3.05 29.86
CA VAL A 12 -16.20 -2.71 30.17
C VAL A 12 -16.28 -1.65 31.28
N HIS A 13 -15.40 -1.69 32.28
CA HIS A 13 -15.34 -0.66 33.32
C HIS A 13 -14.84 0.70 32.79
N CYS A 14 -13.87 0.71 31.86
CA CYS A 14 -13.47 1.90 31.14
C CYS A 14 -14.62 2.47 30.29
N ALA A 15 -15.40 1.61 29.62
CA ALA A 15 -16.54 2.04 28.83
C ALA A 15 -17.67 2.66 29.69
N LEU A 16 -17.88 2.14 30.93
CA LEU A 16 -18.86 2.73 31.86
C LEU A 16 -18.37 4.05 32.50
N CYS A 17 -17.08 4.26 32.70
CA CYS A 17 -16.55 5.53 33.17
C CYS A 17 -16.66 6.66 32.12
N ILE A 18 -16.79 6.35 30.85
CA ILE A 18 -16.93 7.32 29.75
C ILE A 18 -18.36 7.95 29.76
N GLN A 19 -19.37 7.29 30.31
CA GLN A 19 -20.74 7.83 30.40
C GLN A 19 -20.92 9.02 31.40
N LEU A 20 -19.90 9.30 32.23
CA LEU A 20 -20.01 10.33 33.27
C LEU A 20 -19.37 11.68 32.92
N LEU A 21 -18.83 11.85 31.71
CA LEU A 21 -18.15 13.08 31.28
C LEU A 21 -18.79 13.81 30.10
N ALA A 22 -20.05 13.52 29.78
CA ALA A 22 -20.81 14.34 28.84
C ALA A 22 -21.23 15.68 29.52
N GLN A 23 -20.33 16.65 29.56
CA GLN A 23 -20.67 18.01 29.90
C GLN A 23 -21.10 18.72 28.61
N GLU A 24 -22.37 19.16 28.58
CA GLU A 24 -22.97 19.87 27.45
C GLU A 24 -22.10 21.08 27.07
N ALA A 25 -21.63 21.09 25.82
CA ALA A 25 -21.09 22.30 25.21
C ALA A 25 -22.26 23.24 24.90
N THR A 26 -22.34 24.35 25.57
CA THR A 26 -23.32 25.43 25.34
C THR A 26 -22.91 26.28 24.13
N GLY A 27 -22.69 25.67 22.99
CA GLY A 27 -22.48 26.34 21.71
C GLY A 27 -23.60 25.93 20.74
N GLY A 28 -24.19 26.91 20.02
CA GLY A 28 -25.12 26.61 18.94
C GLY A 28 -24.45 25.79 17.82
N ASN A 29 -25.25 25.11 17.02
CA ASN A 29 -24.73 24.40 15.83
C ASN A 29 -24.62 25.42 14.67
N PHE A 30 -23.60 25.24 13.86
CA PHE A 30 -23.43 25.92 12.57
C PHE A 30 -23.87 24.97 11.46
N THR A 31 -24.71 25.44 10.55
CA THR A 31 -25.25 24.61 9.45
C THR A 31 -24.95 25.25 8.12
N GLY A 32 -24.79 24.44 7.10
CA GLY A 32 -24.56 24.85 5.73
C GLY A 32 -24.74 23.68 4.78
N SER A 33 -24.45 23.92 3.51
CA SER A 33 -24.45 22.89 2.49
C SER A 33 -23.20 22.97 1.62
N VAL A 34 -22.81 21.81 1.09
CA VAL A 34 -21.69 21.68 0.16
C VAL A 34 -22.23 21.17 -1.16
N ILE A 35 -21.97 21.92 -2.20
CA ILE A 35 -22.32 21.58 -3.58
C ILE A 35 -21.06 21.52 -4.44
N ASP A 36 -21.14 20.81 -5.56
CA ASP A 36 -20.10 20.80 -6.57
C ASP A 36 -20.23 21.99 -7.56
N ASP A 37 -19.37 22.02 -8.56
CA ASP A 37 -19.38 23.04 -9.63
C ASP A 37 -20.65 23.00 -10.50
N ASN A 38 -21.40 21.91 -10.50
CA ASN A 38 -22.66 21.74 -11.22
C ASN A 38 -23.88 22.06 -10.36
N GLY A 39 -23.67 22.43 -9.09
CA GLY A 39 -24.73 22.66 -8.11
C GLY A 39 -25.30 21.39 -7.49
N GLU A 40 -24.66 20.24 -7.72
CA GLU A 40 -25.06 18.96 -7.13
C GLU A 40 -24.50 18.82 -5.70
N PRO A 41 -25.23 18.17 -4.76
CA PRO A 41 -24.78 18.01 -3.39
C PRO A 41 -23.56 17.10 -3.29
N VAL A 42 -22.53 17.51 -2.59
CA VAL A 42 -21.34 16.70 -2.29
C VAL A 42 -21.60 15.88 -1.05
N ILE A 43 -21.88 14.60 -1.23
CA ILE A 43 -22.24 13.65 -0.17
C ILE A 43 -21.00 13.07 0.52
N GLY A 44 -20.94 13.15 1.86
CA GLY A 44 -19.83 12.56 2.61
C GLY A 44 -18.56 13.42 2.65
N ALA A 45 -18.64 14.69 2.28
CA ALA A 45 -17.55 15.63 2.48
C ALA A 45 -17.25 15.79 3.97
N GLU A 46 -15.97 15.73 4.36
CA GLU A 46 -15.53 16.00 5.72
C GLU A 46 -15.40 17.52 5.93
N ILE A 47 -16.09 18.04 6.93
CA ILE A 47 -16.02 19.44 7.36
C ILE A 47 -15.46 19.48 8.76
N PHE A 48 -14.45 20.29 9.02
CA PHE A 48 -13.89 20.42 10.36
C PHE A 48 -13.35 21.83 10.61
N TRP A 49 -13.36 22.23 11.89
CA TRP A 49 -12.74 23.48 12.31
C TRP A 49 -11.22 23.37 12.23
N LEU A 50 -10.59 24.35 11.60
CA LEU A 50 -9.13 24.42 11.46
C LEU A 50 -8.46 24.38 12.84
N ASN A 51 -7.46 23.53 13.01
CA ASN A 51 -6.73 23.25 14.25
C ASN A 51 -7.54 22.53 15.33
N THR A 52 -8.68 21.92 14.99
CA THR A 52 -9.51 21.17 15.94
C THR A 52 -9.77 19.74 15.46
N THR A 53 -10.35 18.92 16.35
CA THR A 53 -10.86 17.59 16.00
C THR A 53 -12.38 17.58 15.81
N ILE A 54 -13.04 18.74 15.95
CA ILE A 54 -14.47 18.87 15.71
C ILE A 54 -14.72 18.88 14.22
N GLY A 55 -15.48 17.90 13.73
CA GLY A 55 -15.82 17.77 12.33
C GLY A 55 -17.19 17.14 12.15
N ALA A 56 -17.74 17.31 10.96
CA ALA A 56 -18.98 16.72 10.48
C ALA A 56 -18.74 16.16 9.08
N VAL A 57 -19.70 15.38 8.59
CA VAL A 57 -19.76 14.98 7.18
C VAL A 57 -21.09 15.43 6.59
N THR A 58 -21.09 15.78 5.30
CA THR A 58 -22.33 16.12 4.60
C THR A 58 -23.23 14.91 4.47
N ASP A 59 -24.53 15.14 4.61
CA ASP A 59 -25.60 14.20 4.32
C ASP A 59 -25.81 14.03 2.79
N ILE A 60 -26.85 13.30 2.42
CA ILE A 60 -27.19 13.02 1.02
C ILE A 60 -27.62 14.23 0.21
N ASP A 61 -28.07 15.30 0.87
CA ASP A 61 -28.44 16.59 0.27
C ASP A 61 -27.27 17.58 0.31
N GLY A 62 -26.05 17.09 0.70
CA GLY A 62 -24.88 17.92 0.86
C GLY A 62 -24.91 18.82 2.09
N ASN A 63 -25.90 18.71 2.98
CA ASN A 63 -25.99 19.53 4.16
C ASN A 63 -25.10 19.02 5.28
N PHE A 64 -24.61 19.92 6.10
CA PHE A 64 -23.84 19.59 7.29
C PHE A 64 -24.32 20.39 8.51
N THR A 65 -24.11 19.82 9.66
CA THR A 65 -24.33 20.45 10.95
C THR A 65 -23.11 20.17 11.82
N ILE A 66 -22.42 21.23 12.25
CA ILE A 66 -21.21 21.14 13.06
C ILE A 66 -21.35 21.99 14.32
N PRO A 67 -20.99 21.51 15.53
CA PRO A 67 -20.99 22.32 16.74
C PRO A 67 -20.08 23.54 16.58
N MET A 68 -20.51 24.71 17.03
CA MET A 68 -19.67 25.91 17.05
C MET A 68 -18.56 25.77 18.10
N THR A 69 -17.36 26.23 17.75
CA THR A 69 -16.23 26.31 18.67
C THR A 69 -15.79 27.76 18.85
N ALA A 70 -15.21 28.06 20.03
CA ALA A 70 -14.57 29.33 20.27
C ALA A 70 -13.10 29.37 19.77
N ASP A 71 -12.53 28.20 19.43
CA ASP A 71 -11.10 28.03 19.14
C ASP A 71 -10.75 28.26 17.66
N SER A 72 -11.75 28.29 16.76
CA SER A 72 -11.53 28.54 15.34
C SER A 72 -12.72 29.24 14.69
N HIS A 73 -12.44 30.09 13.72
CA HIS A 73 -13.44 30.74 12.84
C HIS A 73 -13.31 30.28 11.39
N HIS A 74 -12.43 29.30 11.12
CA HIS A 74 -12.18 28.76 9.79
C HIS A 74 -12.69 27.33 9.69
N LEU A 75 -13.64 27.09 8.78
CA LEU A 75 -14.11 25.75 8.40
C LEU A 75 -13.32 25.24 7.20
N VAL A 76 -12.78 24.05 7.32
CA VAL A 76 -12.09 23.33 6.24
C VAL A 76 -13.05 22.28 5.69
N PHE A 77 -13.20 22.26 4.38
CA PHE A 77 -14.01 21.31 3.62
C PHE A 77 -13.08 20.38 2.86
N ASN A 78 -13.22 19.08 3.03
CA ASN A 78 -12.39 18.08 2.41
C ASN A 78 -13.23 16.91 1.90
N TYR A 79 -13.07 16.57 0.62
CA TYR A 79 -13.74 15.40 0.02
C TYR A 79 -12.83 14.75 -1.02
N LEU A 80 -13.05 13.44 -1.23
CA LEU A 80 -12.30 12.66 -2.21
C LEU A 80 -12.57 13.23 -3.61
N SER A 81 -11.50 13.57 -4.35
CA SER A 81 -11.57 14.14 -5.70
C SER A 81 -12.04 15.62 -5.76
N TYR A 82 -12.11 16.32 -4.62
CA TYR A 82 -12.41 17.75 -4.55
C TYR A 82 -11.27 18.51 -3.89
N LYS A 83 -11.12 19.77 -4.26
CA LYS A 83 -10.18 20.68 -3.59
C LYS A 83 -10.62 20.92 -2.16
N SER A 84 -9.70 20.78 -1.23
CA SER A 84 -9.96 21.27 0.13
C SER A 84 -10.13 22.79 0.09
N ASP A 85 -11.22 23.29 0.64
CA ASP A 85 -11.50 24.71 0.78
C ASP A 85 -11.52 25.12 2.25
N THR A 86 -11.22 26.37 2.53
CA THR A 86 -11.24 26.93 3.90
C THR A 86 -12.00 28.23 3.90
N VAL A 87 -13.11 28.24 4.62
CA VAL A 87 -14.03 29.39 4.70
C VAL A 87 -13.94 30.03 6.08
N ASP A 88 -13.73 31.35 6.11
CA ASP A 88 -13.86 32.15 7.33
C ASP A 88 -15.33 32.50 7.59
N ILE A 89 -15.92 31.91 8.63
CA ILE A 89 -17.34 32.11 8.94
C ILE A 89 -17.69 33.53 9.44
N THR A 90 -16.71 34.31 9.84
CA THR A 90 -16.96 35.70 10.27
C THR A 90 -17.35 36.61 9.11
N THR A 91 -17.00 36.21 7.88
CA THR A 91 -17.27 36.95 6.64
C THR A 91 -18.28 36.25 5.74
N ALA A 92 -18.73 35.04 6.11
CA ALA A 92 -19.63 34.23 5.30
C ALA A 92 -21.10 34.63 5.44
N SER A 93 -21.86 34.49 4.35
CA SER A 93 -23.33 34.63 4.38
C SER A 93 -23.98 33.40 5.03
N ILE A 94 -25.05 33.60 5.79
CA ILE A 94 -25.81 32.53 6.43
C ILE A 94 -27.18 32.42 5.73
N PRO A 95 -27.59 31.21 5.26
CA PRO A 95 -26.92 29.89 5.37
C PRO A 95 -25.67 29.83 4.49
N LEU A 96 -24.64 29.13 5.00
CA LEU A 96 -23.39 28.91 4.27
C LEU A 96 -23.61 27.86 3.17
N VAL A 97 -23.38 28.26 1.93
CA VAL A 97 -23.28 27.32 0.80
C VAL A 97 -21.83 27.34 0.31
N VAL A 98 -21.17 26.20 0.37
CA VAL A 98 -19.79 26.05 -0.08
C VAL A 98 -19.79 25.27 -1.37
N GLN A 99 -19.29 25.89 -2.42
CA GLN A 99 -19.09 25.24 -3.69
C GLN A 99 -17.69 24.64 -3.72
N MET A 100 -17.60 23.31 -3.62
CA MET A 100 -16.36 22.59 -3.77
C MET A 100 -16.13 22.28 -5.24
N SER A 101 -14.98 22.71 -5.74
CA SER A 101 -14.53 22.34 -7.08
C SER A 101 -13.86 21.00 -7.06
N GLU A 102 -14.16 20.15 -8.02
CA GLU A 102 -13.44 18.91 -8.21
C GLU A 102 -11.93 19.16 -8.41
N ASP A 103 -11.09 18.27 -7.89
CA ASP A 103 -9.63 18.42 -7.89
C ASP A 103 -9.01 18.33 -9.29
N THR A 104 -9.83 18.19 -10.32
CA THR A 104 -9.45 18.22 -11.74
C THR A 104 -9.03 19.59 -12.25
N LYS A 105 -9.35 20.67 -11.52
CA LYS A 105 -8.96 22.04 -11.90
C LYS A 105 -7.50 22.38 -11.65
N GLU A 106 -6.75 21.44 -11.10
CA GLU A 106 -5.35 21.66 -10.76
C GLU A 106 -4.45 21.99 -11.96
N LEU A 107 -4.86 21.86 -13.18
CA LEU A 107 -4.09 22.20 -14.37
C LEU A 107 -4.44 23.53 -15.03
N GLN A 108 -5.47 24.24 -14.58
CA GLN A 108 -5.90 25.51 -15.21
C GLN A 108 -5.12 26.76 -14.78
N GLU A 109 -4.60 26.74 -13.61
CA GLU A 109 -3.65 27.77 -13.16
C GLU A 109 -2.40 27.07 -12.66
N VAL A 110 -1.23 27.67 -12.85
CA VAL A 110 0.03 27.27 -12.21
C VAL A 110 -0.12 27.10 -10.69
N THR A 111 -1.33 27.12 -10.21
CA THR A 111 -1.75 27.25 -8.83
C THR A 111 -2.03 25.96 -8.12
N VAL A 112 -1.92 24.82 -8.75
CA VAL A 112 -2.77 23.74 -8.37
C VAL A 112 -2.11 22.66 -7.56
N ALA A 113 -0.91 22.29 -7.85
CA ALA A 113 -0.22 21.26 -7.07
C ALA A 113 -0.01 21.63 -5.57
N ALA A 114 -0.31 22.86 -5.18
CA ALA A 114 0.03 23.37 -3.84
C ALA A 114 -1.17 23.69 -2.93
N ARG A 115 -2.40 23.43 -3.32
CA ARG A 115 -3.56 23.80 -2.49
C ARG A 115 -4.10 22.71 -1.58
N GLY A 116 -3.77 21.45 -1.80
CA GLY A 116 -4.12 20.36 -0.90
C GLY A 116 -2.94 19.96 -0.03
N ALA A 117 -3.16 19.55 1.21
CA ALA A 117 -2.15 18.79 1.93
C ALA A 117 -1.81 17.56 1.07
N SER A 118 -0.54 17.36 0.76
CA SER A 118 -0.08 16.28 -0.12
C SER A 118 -0.38 14.89 0.43
N THR A 119 -0.45 14.79 1.76
CA THR A 119 -0.86 13.60 2.50
C THR A 119 -1.90 14.01 3.53
N ILE A 120 -3.10 13.43 3.42
CA ILE A 120 -4.26 13.81 4.23
C ILE A 120 -4.62 12.65 5.15
N ALA A 121 -4.52 12.86 6.47
CA ALA A 121 -5.05 11.92 7.45
C ALA A 121 -6.51 12.25 7.74
N SER A 122 -7.41 11.27 7.67
CA SER A 122 -8.82 11.50 8.02
C SER A 122 -8.94 11.91 9.48
N ARG A 123 -9.69 12.99 9.75
CA ARG A 123 -9.92 13.51 11.12
C ARG A 123 -11.13 12.87 11.79
N VAL A 124 -12.12 12.47 11.01
CA VAL A 124 -13.44 12.03 11.51
C VAL A 124 -13.66 10.52 11.43
N SER A 125 -12.92 9.80 10.60
CA SER A 125 -13.04 8.35 10.47
C SER A 125 -12.53 7.60 11.71
N ALA A 126 -13.23 6.52 12.09
CA ALA A 126 -12.75 5.57 13.09
C ALA A 126 -11.50 4.81 12.62
N LEU A 127 -11.34 4.60 11.31
CA LEU A 127 -10.16 3.97 10.72
C LEU A 127 -8.98 4.95 10.66
N GLN A 128 -7.77 4.45 10.94
CA GLN A 128 -6.53 5.22 10.75
C GLN A 128 -6.13 5.17 9.28
N THR A 129 -6.74 6.03 8.48
CA THR A 129 -6.51 6.10 7.03
C THR A 129 -5.78 7.39 6.66
N THR A 130 -4.78 7.26 5.81
CA THR A 130 -4.01 8.35 5.21
C THR A 130 -4.20 8.30 3.70
N LYS A 131 -4.60 9.43 3.08
CA LYS A 131 -4.69 9.57 1.63
C LYS A 131 -3.44 10.26 1.10
N ILE A 132 -2.76 9.64 0.16
CA ILE A 132 -1.68 10.19 -0.65
C ILE A 132 -2.35 10.71 -1.92
N THR A 133 -2.29 12.01 -2.15
CA THR A 133 -2.96 12.65 -3.29
C THR A 133 -2.08 12.68 -4.53
N GLY A 134 -2.64 12.99 -5.71
CA GLY A 134 -1.88 13.22 -6.94
C GLY A 134 -0.79 14.28 -6.77
N ALA A 135 -1.00 15.29 -5.91
CA ALA A 135 0.01 16.31 -5.60
C ALA A 135 1.25 15.72 -4.90
N GLU A 136 1.08 14.76 -4.00
CA GLU A 136 2.20 14.03 -3.38
C GLU A 136 2.92 13.15 -4.40
N LEU A 137 2.15 12.44 -5.24
CA LEU A 137 2.69 11.58 -6.30
C LEU A 137 3.53 12.34 -7.33
N CYS A 138 3.34 13.64 -7.46
CA CYS A 138 4.13 14.51 -8.35
C CYS A 138 5.45 15.01 -7.75
N LYS A 139 5.72 14.83 -6.44
CA LYS A 139 6.93 15.31 -5.76
C LYS A 139 8.18 14.48 -6.05
N ALA A 140 8.01 13.24 -6.49
CA ALA A 140 9.05 12.40 -7.04
C ALA A 140 8.59 11.91 -8.42
N ALA A 141 9.47 11.38 -9.26
CA ALA A 141 9.03 10.69 -10.46
C ALA A 141 8.44 9.33 -10.08
N CYS A 142 7.25 9.35 -9.46
CA CYS A 142 6.52 8.13 -9.13
C CYS A 142 6.03 7.47 -10.42
N CYS A 143 6.87 6.65 -11.03
CA CYS A 143 6.57 5.99 -12.29
C CYS A 143 5.57 4.83 -12.11
N ASN A 144 5.50 4.27 -10.89
CA ASN A 144 4.61 3.17 -10.54
C ASN A 144 4.22 3.21 -9.05
N LEU A 145 3.33 2.30 -8.64
CA LEU A 145 2.83 2.25 -7.27
C LEU A 145 3.94 2.00 -6.24
N SER A 146 4.93 1.16 -6.52
CA SER A 146 6.01 0.90 -5.55
C SER A 146 6.84 2.15 -5.26
N GLU A 147 7.21 2.91 -6.28
CA GLU A 147 7.98 4.15 -6.16
C GLU A 147 7.20 5.26 -5.43
N SER A 148 5.86 5.21 -5.48
CA SER A 148 4.98 6.16 -4.78
C SER A 148 5.09 6.11 -3.26
N PHE A 149 5.62 5.04 -2.69
CA PHE A 149 5.82 4.90 -1.25
C PHE A 149 7.22 5.33 -0.78
N GLU A 150 8.14 5.65 -1.66
CA GLU A 150 9.51 6.04 -1.27
C GLU A 150 9.54 7.34 -0.44
N THR A 151 8.56 8.21 -0.62
CA THR A 151 8.36 9.43 0.21
C THR A 151 7.45 9.22 1.41
N ASN A 152 6.93 7.99 1.64
CA ASN A 152 5.98 7.69 2.70
C ASN A 152 6.65 7.08 3.94
N ALA A 153 6.26 7.55 5.13
CA ALA A 153 6.83 7.06 6.38
C ALA A 153 6.29 5.69 6.81
N SER A 154 5.07 5.35 6.40
CA SER A 154 4.33 4.19 6.88
C SER A 154 4.60 2.92 6.09
N VAL A 155 4.93 3.06 4.81
CA VAL A 155 5.18 1.95 3.90
C VAL A 155 6.65 1.96 3.50
N ASP A 156 7.33 0.83 3.67
CA ASP A 156 8.68 0.63 3.16
C ASP A 156 8.66 0.03 1.78
N VAL A 157 9.64 0.39 0.98
CA VAL A 157 9.94 -0.23 -0.30
C VAL A 157 11.36 -0.77 -0.25
N ALA A 158 11.56 -1.99 -0.70
CA ALA A 158 12.87 -2.61 -0.79
C ALA A 158 12.92 -3.54 -2.02
N TYR A 159 14.12 -3.80 -2.52
CA TYR A 159 14.31 -4.87 -3.49
C TYR A 159 14.00 -6.22 -2.83
N ALA A 160 13.30 -7.08 -3.55
CA ALA A 160 12.99 -8.44 -3.10
C ALA A 160 14.21 -9.35 -3.18
N ASP A 161 15.00 -9.19 -4.25
CA ASP A 161 16.25 -9.88 -4.52
C ASP A 161 17.18 -8.99 -5.35
N ALA A 162 18.40 -9.45 -5.59
CA ALA A 162 19.46 -8.67 -6.24
C ALA A 162 19.49 -8.82 -7.78
N ALA A 163 18.61 -9.62 -8.39
CA ALA A 163 18.77 -10.02 -9.79
C ALA A 163 17.53 -9.77 -10.65
N THR A 164 16.33 -9.76 -10.08
CA THR A 164 15.07 -9.62 -10.85
C THR A 164 14.55 -8.20 -10.93
N GLY A 165 15.08 -7.28 -10.12
CA GLY A 165 14.58 -5.91 -9.99
C GLY A 165 13.20 -5.82 -9.32
N ALA A 166 12.66 -6.91 -8.79
CA ALA A 166 11.39 -6.92 -8.07
C ALA A 166 11.46 -6.05 -6.81
N LYS A 167 10.43 -5.22 -6.61
CA LYS A 167 10.28 -4.41 -5.39
C LYS A 167 9.15 -4.96 -4.53
N THR A 168 9.37 -5.06 -3.23
CA THR A 168 8.39 -5.44 -2.23
C THR A 168 8.11 -4.29 -1.27
N ILE A 169 6.90 -4.27 -0.70
CA ILE A 169 6.57 -3.34 0.38
C ILE A 169 6.54 -4.05 1.73
N LYS A 170 6.71 -3.25 2.79
CA LYS A 170 6.44 -3.67 4.17
C LYS A 170 5.53 -2.64 4.82
N LEU A 171 4.50 -3.10 5.51
CA LEU A 171 3.62 -2.27 6.34
C LEU A 171 3.60 -2.84 7.75
N LEU A 172 3.80 -1.99 8.74
CA LEU A 172 3.92 -2.39 10.14
C LEU A 172 5.00 -3.47 10.38
N GLY A 173 6.12 -3.39 9.63
CA GLY A 173 7.25 -4.30 9.72
C GLY A 173 7.06 -5.67 9.03
N LEU A 174 5.89 -5.96 8.48
CA LEU A 174 5.57 -7.21 7.80
C LEU A 174 5.54 -7.04 6.28
N SER A 175 5.82 -8.14 5.56
CA SER A 175 5.79 -8.20 4.09
C SER A 175 4.46 -7.73 3.51
N GLY A 176 4.49 -7.21 2.30
CA GLY A 176 3.32 -6.83 1.52
C GLY A 176 2.30 -7.96 1.31
N THR A 177 2.69 -9.21 1.47
CA THR A 177 1.77 -10.36 1.47
C THR A 177 0.71 -10.30 2.57
N TYR A 178 0.98 -9.61 3.69
CA TYR A 178 0.04 -9.38 4.80
C TYR A 178 -0.74 -8.06 4.70
N VAL A 179 -0.52 -7.30 3.62
CA VAL A 179 -1.23 -6.06 3.29
C VAL A 179 -2.27 -6.37 2.21
N GLN A 180 -3.51 -6.03 2.44
CA GLN A 180 -4.53 -6.14 1.40
C GLN A 180 -4.34 -5.02 0.37
N LEU A 181 -3.88 -5.37 -0.83
CA LEU A 181 -3.69 -4.44 -1.94
C LEU A 181 -4.95 -4.44 -2.82
N LEU A 182 -5.65 -3.32 -2.80
CA LEU A 182 -6.86 -3.09 -3.59
C LEU A 182 -6.62 -2.10 -4.72
N THR A 183 -7.35 -2.27 -5.79
CA THR A 183 -7.51 -1.29 -6.85
C THR A 183 -8.98 -1.00 -7.00
N GLU A 184 -9.39 0.24 -6.81
CA GLU A 184 -10.81 0.61 -6.85
C GLU A 184 -11.67 -0.24 -5.88
N ASN A 185 -11.17 -0.51 -4.65
CA ASN A 185 -11.80 -1.38 -3.66
C ASN A 185 -12.08 -2.82 -4.13
N THR A 186 -11.36 -3.31 -5.15
CA THR A 186 -11.37 -4.72 -5.57
C THR A 186 -10.00 -5.34 -5.34
N PRO A 187 -9.88 -6.64 -5.02
CA PRO A 187 -8.59 -7.31 -4.90
C PRO A 187 -7.78 -7.15 -6.20
N GLY A 188 -6.61 -6.52 -6.12
CA GLY A 188 -5.82 -6.14 -7.30
C GLY A 188 -4.51 -6.91 -7.42
N VAL A 189 -3.59 -6.69 -6.48
CA VAL A 189 -2.25 -7.29 -6.47
C VAL A 189 -2.23 -8.39 -5.43
N ARG A 190 -2.43 -9.64 -5.86
CA ARG A 190 -2.41 -10.85 -5.02
C ARG A 190 -2.02 -12.07 -5.84
N GLY A 191 -1.68 -13.17 -5.17
CA GLY A 191 -1.29 -14.42 -5.83
C GLY A 191 -0.06 -14.23 -6.72
N LEU A 192 -0.13 -14.69 -7.97
CA LEU A 192 0.98 -14.59 -8.94
C LEU A 192 1.42 -13.15 -9.22
N ALA A 193 0.52 -12.18 -9.06
CA ALA A 193 0.85 -10.75 -9.24
C ALA A 193 1.64 -10.16 -8.04
N GLN A 194 1.83 -10.87 -6.93
CA GLN A 194 2.42 -10.31 -5.72
C GLN A 194 3.83 -9.73 -5.94
N ASN A 195 4.65 -10.36 -6.77
CA ASN A 195 6.06 -9.96 -6.94
C ASN A 195 6.23 -8.68 -7.77
N TYR A 196 5.49 -8.53 -8.86
CA TYR A 196 5.67 -7.44 -9.81
C TYR A 196 4.47 -6.53 -9.93
N GLY A 197 3.33 -6.89 -9.31
CA GLY A 197 2.04 -6.24 -9.51
C GLY A 197 1.99 -4.77 -9.09
N MET A 198 2.84 -4.33 -8.17
CA MET A 198 2.94 -2.92 -7.82
C MET A 198 3.54 -2.08 -8.95
N GLU A 199 4.39 -2.67 -9.78
CA GLU A 199 4.93 -2.01 -10.97
C GLU A 199 3.97 -2.03 -12.16
N TYR A 200 2.90 -2.85 -12.10
CA TYR A 200 1.85 -2.87 -13.11
C TYR A 200 0.90 -1.67 -13.05
N ILE A 201 0.98 -0.85 -12.00
CA ILE A 201 0.12 0.32 -11.80
C ILE A 201 0.95 1.58 -12.05
N PRO A 202 0.80 2.23 -13.23
CA PRO A 202 1.54 3.43 -13.56
C PRO A 202 1.17 4.61 -12.65
N GLY A 203 2.17 5.38 -12.23
CA GLY A 203 2.00 6.53 -11.35
C GLY A 203 1.05 7.60 -11.91
N ALA A 204 1.15 7.85 -13.22
CA ALA A 204 0.30 8.82 -13.92
C ALA A 204 -1.18 8.42 -14.01
N TRP A 205 -1.55 7.18 -13.69
CA TRP A 205 -2.93 6.71 -13.67
C TRP A 205 -3.62 6.90 -12.33
N MET A 206 -2.83 7.10 -11.26
CA MET A 206 -3.34 7.17 -9.90
C MET A 206 -3.88 8.55 -9.57
N GLU A 207 -5.15 8.62 -9.19
CA GLU A 207 -5.77 9.79 -8.61
C GLU A 207 -5.39 9.94 -7.14
N SER A 208 -5.40 8.82 -6.41
CA SER A 208 -4.95 8.77 -5.02
C SER A 208 -4.63 7.35 -4.56
N ILE A 209 -3.87 7.26 -3.47
CA ILE A 209 -3.60 6.03 -2.73
C ILE A 209 -4.10 6.23 -1.30
N GLN A 210 -4.89 5.27 -0.82
CA GLN A 210 -5.36 5.25 0.58
C GLN A 210 -4.60 4.16 1.33
N VAL A 211 -3.94 4.53 2.41
CA VAL A 211 -3.20 3.62 3.30
C VAL A 211 -3.91 3.58 4.64
N SER A 212 -4.48 2.44 4.99
CA SER A 212 -5.11 2.19 6.30
C SER A 212 -4.24 1.24 7.10
N LYS A 213 -3.82 1.67 8.30
CA LYS A 213 -3.02 0.86 9.23
C LYS A 213 -3.91 0.05 10.17
N GLY A 214 -3.45 -1.13 10.54
CA GLY A 214 -4.17 -2.02 11.44
C GLY A 214 -5.36 -2.69 10.76
N THR A 215 -6.39 -3.01 11.55
CA THR A 215 -7.59 -3.66 11.00
C THR A 215 -8.42 -2.67 10.20
N SER A 216 -8.79 -3.05 8.98
CA SER A 216 -9.67 -2.29 8.09
C SER A 216 -11.14 -2.71 8.26
N SER A 217 -12.06 -2.18 7.43
CA SER A 217 -13.45 -2.63 7.37
C SER A 217 -13.55 -4.11 6.96
N VAL A 218 -14.53 -4.83 7.50
CA VAL A 218 -14.85 -6.23 7.12
C VAL A 218 -15.48 -6.33 5.73
N ILE A 219 -16.00 -5.22 5.18
CA ILE A 219 -16.63 -5.13 3.87
C ILE A 219 -15.66 -5.55 2.75
N ASN A 220 -14.38 -5.14 2.87
CA ASN A 220 -13.36 -5.36 1.83
C ASN A 220 -12.71 -6.75 1.88
N GLY A 221 -13.14 -7.63 2.79
CA GLY A 221 -12.63 -9.00 2.88
C GLY A 221 -11.90 -9.30 4.19
N TYR A 222 -11.31 -10.48 4.23
CA TYR A 222 -10.66 -11.06 5.43
C TYR A 222 -9.13 -10.90 5.42
N GLU A 223 -8.51 -10.54 4.29
CA GLU A 223 -7.05 -10.62 4.09
C GLU A 223 -6.23 -9.48 4.73
N ALA A 224 -6.86 -8.38 5.15
CA ALA A 224 -6.15 -7.26 5.76
C ALA A 224 -5.64 -7.63 7.17
N THR A 225 -4.40 -8.09 7.25
CA THR A 225 -3.74 -8.46 8.52
C THR A 225 -3.02 -7.28 9.15
N THR A 226 -2.21 -6.55 8.39
CA THR A 226 -1.46 -5.36 8.87
C THR A 226 -2.10 -4.05 8.42
N GLY A 227 -2.92 -4.10 7.41
CA GLY A 227 -3.59 -2.95 6.86
C GLY A 227 -4.08 -3.18 5.44
N GLN A 228 -4.53 -2.08 4.86
CA GLN A 228 -5.08 -2.06 3.50
C GLN A 228 -4.48 -0.88 2.74
N ILE A 229 -4.13 -1.10 1.51
CA ILE A 229 -3.76 -0.06 0.54
C ILE A 229 -4.76 -0.15 -0.61
N ASN A 230 -5.46 0.95 -0.89
CA ASN A 230 -6.37 1.05 -2.02
C ASN A 230 -5.90 2.13 -2.99
N VAL A 231 -5.83 1.78 -4.27
CA VAL A 231 -5.45 2.69 -5.35
C VAL A 231 -6.70 3.08 -6.13
N GLU A 232 -6.93 4.37 -6.25
CA GLU A 232 -7.98 4.92 -7.11
C GLU A 232 -7.35 5.43 -8.40
N TYR A 233 -7.92 5.05 -9.55
CA TYR A 233 -7.51 5.56 -10.86
C TYR A 233 -8.25 6.84 -11.22
N LEU A 234 -7.68 7.61 -12.16
CA LEU A 234 -8.33 8.76 -12.77
C LEU A 234 -9.74 8.40 -13.27
N LYS A 235 -10.72 9.25 -13.00
CA LYS A 235 -12.13 9.00 -13.34
C LYS A 235 -12.50 9.65 -14.69
N PRO A 236 -13.32 9.02 -15.53
CA PRO A 236 -13.65 9.56 -16.88
C PRO A 236 -14.31 10.92 -16.84
N GLN A 237 -15.16 11.16 -15.83
CA GLN A 237 -15.93 12.39 -15.69
C GLN A 237 -15.11 13.57 -15.15
N THR A 238 -13.96 13.30 -14.49
CA THR A 238 -13.15 14.31 -13.79
C THR A 238 -11.80 14.55 -14.44
N GLN A 239 -11.24 13.55 -15.14
CA GLN A 239 -9.92 13.69 -15.77
C GLN A 239 -9.94 14.62 -16.98
N ASP A 240 -8.78 15.15 -17.34
CA ASP A 240 -8.59 15.98 -18.53
C ASP A 240 -8.98 15.25 -19.84
N PRO A 241 -9.47 15.97 -20.86
CA PRO A 241 -9.77 15.36 -22.15
C PRO A 241 -8.58 14.64 -22.80
N ILE A 242 -7.37 15.20 -22.62
CA ILE A 242 -6.11 14.57 -23.04
C ILE A 242 -5.01 15.06 -22.10
N ALA A 243 -4.24 14.13 -21.57
CA ALA A 243 -3.03 14.44 -20.84
C ALA A 243 -1.88 13.49 -21.24
N LEU A 244 -0.68 14.01 -21.31
CA LEU A 244 0.55 13.30 -21.66
C LEU A 244 1.58 13.49 -20.56
N ASN A 245 2.25 12.42 -20.19
CA ASN A 245 3.40 12.44 -19.27
C ASN A 245 4.51 11.59 -19.89
N GLY A 246 5.72 12.16 -19.98
CA GLY A 246 6.89 11.44 -20.47
C GLY A 246 8.08 11.64 -19.56
N MET A 247 8.91 10.60 -19.41
CA MET A 247 10.11 10.61 -18.59
C MET A 247 11.20 9.78 -19.24
N VAL A 248 12.46 10.24 -19.06
CA VAL A 248 13.68 9.51 -19.38
C VAL A 248 14.67 9.60 -18.22
N SER A 249 15.48 8.56 -18.03
CA SER A 249 16.50 8.52 -16.99
C SER A 249 17.88 8.14 -17.52
N THR A 250 18.90 8.31 -16.68
CA THR A 250 20.29 7.92 -16.98
C THR A 250 20.46 6.41 -17.15
N SER A 251 19.54 5.59 -16.64
CA SER A 251 19.51 4.14 -16.91
C SER A 251 18.89 3.78 -18.26
N LEU A 252 18.66 4.75 -19.15
CA LEU A 252 17.93 4.61 -20.41
C LEU A 252 16.52 3.98 -20.22
N ARG A 253 15.91 4.23 -19.05
CA ARG A 253 14.49 4.01 -18.83
C ARG A 253 13.74 5.15 -19.49
N ALA A 254 12.81 4.82 -20.38
CA ALA A 254 11.90 5.76 -21.01
C ALA A 254 10.46 5.35 -20.75
N GLU A 255 9.62 6.29 -20.34
CA GLU A 255 8.21 6.08 -20.09
C GLU A 255 7.36 7.11 -20.79
N LEU A 256 6.19 6.65 -21.29
CA LEU A 256 5.17 7.50 -21.87
C LEU A 256 3.81 7.07 -21.34
N ASN A 257 3.07 8.04 -20.81
CA ASN A 257 1.69 7.89 -20.38
C ASN A 257 0.80 8.83 -21.20
N ALA A 258 -0.33 8.32 -21.66
CA ALA A 258 -1.38 9.09 -22.30
C ALA A 258 -2.71 8.75 -21.63
N THR A 259 -3.44 9.78 -21.19
CA THR A 259 -4.73 9.60 -20.54
C THR A 259 -5.75 10.57 -21.13
N GLY A 260 -7.02 10.21 -21.11
CA GLY A 260 -8.09 11.10 -21.58
C GLY A 260 -9.47 10.64 -21.16
N GLY A 261 -10.37 11.61 -20.91
CA GLY A 261 -11.73 11.36 -20.49
C GLY A 261 -12.75 12.25 -21.21
N TRP A 262 -13.85 11.65 -21.64
CA TRP A 262 -14.87 12.33 -22.42
C TRP A 262 -16.28 11.95 -21.99
N ASP A 263 -17.17 12.93 -21.95
CA ASP A 263 -18.59 12.71 -21.82
C ASP A 263 -19.16 12.31 -23.19
N ILE A 264 -19.79 11.15 -23.23
CA ILE A 264 -20.49 10.66 -24.45
C ILE A 264 -21.87 11.32 -24.54
N ASN A 265 -22.54 11.46 -23.40
CA ASN A 265 -23.81 12.16 -23.23
C ASN A 265 -23.98 12.54 -21.75
N GLU A 266 -25.13 13.05 -21.34
CA GLU A 266 -25.43 13.47 -19.97
C GLU A 266 -25.32 12.34 -18.92
N LYS A 267 -25.43 11.08 -19.34
CA LYS A 267 -25.41 9.91 -18.45
C LYS A 267 -24.11 9.11 -18.50
N TRP A 268 -23.39 9.17 -19.62
CA TRP A 268 -22.24 8.32 -19.86
C TRP A 268 -20.97 9.10 -20.12
N SER A 269 -19.91 8.72 -19.42
CA SER A 269 -18.53 9.16 -19.67
C SER A 269 -17.62 7.96 -19.90
N THR A 270 -16.59 8.14 -20.71
CA THR A 270 -15.57 7.11 -20.96
C THR A 270 -14.17 7.68 -20.82
N GLY A 271 -13.23 6.86 -20.41
CA GLY A 271 -11.82 7.25 -20.30
C GLY A 271 -10.89 6.14 -20.76
N VAL A 272 -9.75 6.56 -21.27
CA VAL A 272 -8.65 5.69 -21.71
C VAL A 272 -7.38 6.11 -21.01
N LEU A 273 -6.64 5.13 -20.47
CA LEU A 273 -5.33 5.30 -19.90
C LEU A 273 -4.36 4.32 -20.58
N ALA A 274 -3.30 4.85 -21.17
CA ALA A 274 -2.27 4.07 -21.85
C ALA A 274 -0.90 4.35 -21.25
N HIS A 275 -0.08 3.31 -21.10
CA HIS A 275 1.27 3.39 -20.55
C HIS A 275 2.20 2.49 -21.37
N TYR A 276 3.40 3.00 -21.61
CA TYR A 276 4.51 2.24 -22.17
C TYR A 276 5.79 2.59 -21.43
N LYS A 277 6.54 1.57 -21.01
CA LYS A 277 7.87 1.66 -20.40
C LYS A 277 8.84 0.81 -21.19
N ASN A 278 10.06 1.33 -21.39
CA ASN A 278 11.20 0.58 -21.89
C ASN A 278 12.43 0.86 -21.04
N GLU A 279 13.19 -0.17 -20.69
CA GLU A 279 14.49 -0.11 -20.01
C GLU A 279 15.48 -0.91 -20.84
N SER A 280 16.49 -0.27 -21.41
CA SER A 280 17.31 -0.87 -22.46
C SER A 280 18.80 -0.98 -22.12
N MET A 281 19.27 -0.40 -21.02
CA MET A 281 20.70 -0.40 -20.68
C MET A 281 21.04 -1.54 -19.72
N GLU A 282 22.21 -2.15 -19.92
CA GLU A 282 22.84 -3.03 -18.95
C GLU A 282 23.69 -2.19 -18.00
N HIS A 283 23.42 -2.31 -16.71
CA HIS A 283 24.19 -1.71 -15.64
C HIS A 283 24.72 -2.82 -14.73
N ASP A 284 26.01 -2.77 -14.46
CA ASP A 284 26.71 -3.58 -13.48
C ASP A 284 27.66 -2.62 -12.74
N THR A 285 27.09 -1.92 -11.74
CA THR A 285 27.83 -0.86 -11.03
C THR A 285 28.70 -1.40 -9.90
N ASN A 286 28.43 -2.62 -9.44
CA ASN A 286 29.17 -3.30 -8.40
C ASN A 286 30.25 -4.26 -8.93
N GLY A 287 30.25 -4.54 -10.25
CA GLY A 287 31.26 -5.36 -10.93
C GLY A 287 31.14 -6.87 -10.65
N ASP A 288 29.95 -7.36 -10.27
CA ASP A 288 29.72 -8.76 -9.99
C ASP A 288 29.38 -9.60 -11.24
N GLY A 289 29.26 -8.96 -12.39
CA GLY A 289 28.94 -9.56 -13.68
C GLY A 289 27.46 -9.70 -13.97
N PHE A 290 26.57 -9.31 -13.04
CA PHE A 290 25.12 -9.32 -13.21
C PHE A 290 24.57 -7.92 -13.49
N MET A 291 23.42 -7.87 -14.14
CA MET A 291 22.71 -6.60 -14.31
C MET A 291 22.10 -6.17 -12.97
N ASP A 292 22.37 -4.94 -12.52
CA ASP A 292 21.74 -4.35 -11.33
C ASP A 292 20.21 -4.25 -11.48
N LEU A 293 19.75 -3.94 -12.70
CA LEU A 293 18.33 -3.89 -13.07
C LEU A 293 18.13 -4.64 -14.39
N PRO A 294 17.07 -5.46 -14.53
CA PRO A 294 16.77 -6.14 -15.78
C PRO A 294 16.35 -5.13 -16.86
N LYS A 295 16.78 -5.40 -18.10
CA LYS A 295 16.19 -4.75 -19.28
C LYS A 295 14.77 -5.25 -19.48
N GLY A 296 13.92 -4.44 -20.10
CA GLY A 296 12.57 -4.91 -20.39
C GLY A 296 11.64 -3.86 -20.95
N GLN A 297 10.43 -4.27 -21.17
CA GLN A 297 9.36 -3.40 -21.67
C GLN A 297 8.03 -3.75 -20.99
N GLN A 298 7.21 -2.73 -20.81
CA GLN A 298 5.86 -2.90 -20.31
C GLN A 298 4.89 -2.08 -21.17
N ALA A 299 3.78 -2.69 -21.57
CA ALA A 299 2.66 -2.03 -22.22
C ALA A 299 1.39 -2.26 -21.40
N ASN A 300 0.63 -1.22 -21.17
CA ASN A 300 -0.53 -1.26 -20.30
C ASN A 300 -1.63 -0.36 -20.89
N LEU A 301 -2.83 -0.90 -21.08
CA LEU A 301 -3.97 -0.19 -21.64
C LEU A 301 -5.21 -0.45 -20.79
N LEU A 302 -5.88 0.63 -20.40
CA LEU A 302 -7.10 0.58 -19.60
C LEU A 302 -8.17 1.44 -20.26
N ASN A 303 -9.38 0.89 -20.38
CA ASN A 303 -10.58 1.63 -20.73
C ASN A 303 -11.60 1.51 -19.60
N ARG A 304 -12.17 2.63 -19.19
CA ARG A 304 -13.23 2.66 -18.18
C ARG A 304 -14.41 3.48 -18.62
N TRP A 305 -15.56 3.15 -18.05
CA TRP A 305 -16.84 3.79 -18.30
C TRP A 305 -17.48 4.15 -16.98
N TYR A 306 -18.13 5.28 -16.95
CA TYR A 306 -18.95 5.76 -15.84
C TYR A 306 -20.35 6.07 -16.37
N MET A 307 -21.36 5.69 -15.61
CA MET A 307 -22.77 5.96 -15.89
C MET A 307 -23.44 6.51 -14.63
N LYS A 308 -24.21 7.60 -14.76
CA LYS A 308 -25.11 8.11 -13.74
C LYS A 308 -26.48 8.36 -14.36
N ASP A 309 -27.53 7.81 -13.75
CA ASP A 309 -28.92 8.00 -14.19
C ASP A 309 -29.86 8.05 -12.99
N GLY A 310 -30.16 9.26 -12.49
CA GLY A 310 -30.87 9.46 -11.23
C GLY A 310 -30.15 8.73 -10.08
N ASN A 311 -30.87 7.86 -9.39
CA ASN A 311 -30.39 7.11 -8.24
C ASN A 311 -29.47 5.91 -8.59
N TYR A 312 -29.21 5.66 -9.87
CA TYR A 312 -28.34 4.59 -10.32
C TYR A 312 -26.97 5.10 -10.74
N THR A 313 -25.91 4.40 -10.31
CA THR A 313 -24.52 4.64 -10.72
C THR A 313 -23.87 3.34 -11.16
N GLY A 314 -23.23 3.37 -12.31
CA GLY A 314 -22.48 2.23 -12.86
C GLY A 314 -21.04 2.62 -13.21
N GLN A 315 -20.11 1.73 -12.90
CA GLN A 315 -18.70 1.87 -13.30
C GLN A 315 -18.22 0.55 -13.90
N TYR A 316 -17.47 0.63 -14.98
CA TYR A 316 -16.94 -0.52 -15.69
C TYR A 316 -15.49 -0.24 -16.06
N LEU A 317 -14.65 -1.27 -16.02
CA LEU A 317 -13.25 -1.16 -16.39
C LEU A 317 -12.79 -2.47 -17.04
N VAL A 318 -11.95 -2.33 -18.07
CA VAL A 318 -11.17 -3.42 -18.64
C VAL A 318 -9.74 -2.95 -18.85
N ARG A 319 -8.76 -3.78 -18.45
CA ARG A 319 -7.33 -3.50 -18.58
C ARG A 319 -6.61 -4.69 -19.17
N GLY A 320 -5.64 -4.42 -20.05
CA GLY A 320 -4.68 -5.39 -20.55
C GLY A 320 -3.25 -4.94 -20.25
N LEU A 321 -2.39 -5.87 -19.86
CA LEU A 321 -0.99 -5.66 -19.51
C LEU A 321 -0.10 -6.71 -20.18
N TYR A 322 1.02 -6.26 -20.72
CA TYR A 322 2.19 -7.07 -21.07
C TYR A 322 3.41 -6.53 -20.34
N ASP A 323 4.17 -7.39 -19.67
CA ASP A 323 5.43 -7.05 -18.98
C ASP A 323 6.48 -8.10 -19.34
N GLU A 324 7.66 -7.64 -19.75
CA GLU A 324 8.80 -8.48 -20.08
C GLU A 324 10.06 -7.91 -19.44
N ARG A 325 10.83 -8.78 -18.77
CA ARG A 325 12.09 -8.46 -18.10
C ARG A 325 13.14 -9.49 -18.47
N ASN A 326 14.34 -9.01 -18.77
CA ASN A 326 15.50 -9.82 -19.16
C ASN A 326 16.70 -9.36 -18.33
N GLY A 327 17.18 -10.20 -17.44
CA GLY A 327 18.28 -9.98 -16.53
C GLY A 327 19.29 -11.13 -16.53
N GLY A 328 20.11 -11.20 -15.49
CA GLY A 328 21.19 -12.15 -15.34
C GLY A 328 22.55 -11.55 -15.68
N GLN A 329 23.48 -12.35 -16.14
CA GLN A 329 24.84 -11.90 -16.45
C GLN A 329 24.86 -10.92 -17.61
N THR A 330 25.71 -9.89 -17.52
CA THR A 330 25.88 -8.86 -18.57
C THR A 330 26.61 -9.43 -19.79
N MET A 331 26.30 -8.92 -20.99
CA MET A 331 26.96 -9.34 -22.23
C MET A 331 28.47 -9.11 -22.19
N GLN A 332 28.91 -8.04 -21.54
CA GLN A 332 30.34 -7.72 -21.38
C GLN A 332 31.04 -8.79 -20.54
N TYR A 333 30.45 -9.13 -19.38
CA TYR A 333 31.03 -10.14 -18.48
C TYR A 333 31.08 -11.55 -19.13
N ILE A 334 30.03 -11.92 -19.89
CA ILE A 334 29.97 -13.17 -20.65
C ILE A 334 31.10 -13.24 -21.67
N ALA A 335 31.33 -12.15 -22.42
CA ALA A 335 32.38 -12.08 -23.46
C ALA A 335 33.79 -12.12 -22.85
N ASP A 336 34.02 -11.35 -21.79
CA ASP A 336 35.35 -11.24 -21.15
C ASP A 336 35.81 -12.55 -20.49
N ASN A 337 34.83 -13.34 -19.99
CA ASN A 337 35.11 -14.62 -19.32
C ASN A 337 34.83 -15.85 -20.20
N ASN A 338 34.46 -15.69 -21.47
CA ASN A 338 34.12 -16.79 -22.41
C ASN A 338 33.08 -17.77 -21.82
N ILE A 339 32.01 -17.27 -21.21
CA ILE A 339 31.00 -18.09 -20.55
C ILE A 339 30.14 -18.78 -21.61
N ALA A 340 30.15 -20.11 -21.63
CA ALA A 340 29.39 -20.90 -22.60
C ALA A 340 27.91 -21.01 -22.25
N ASP A 341 27.58 -21.04 -20.97
CA ASP A 341 26.21 -21.15 -20.45
C ASP A 341 25.97 -20.03 -19.43
N PRO A 342 25.55 -18.83 -19.90
CA PRO A 342 25.32 -17.69 -19.01
C PRO A 342 24.04 -17.84 -18.22
N TYR A 343 24.07 -17.39 -16.95
CA TYR A 343 22.90 -17.33 -16.11
C TYR A 343 21.93 -16.25 -16.62
N LYS A 344 20.75 -16.68 -17.03
CA LYS A 344 19.71 -15.79 -17.58
C LYS A 344 18.53 -15.71 -16.64
N ILE A 345 17.97 -14.53 -16.53
CA ILE A 345 16.68 -14.27 -15.90
C ILE A 345 15.74 -13.76 -16.98
N GLY A 346 14.63 -14.46 -17.17
CA GLY A 346 13.58 -14.06 -18.12
C GLY A 346 12.23 -14.08 -17.40
N ILE A 347 11.50 -12.97 -17.40
CA ILE A 347 10.18 -12.88 -16.77
C ILE A 347 9.24 -12.29 -17.82
N ARG A 348 8.18 -13.03 -18.14
CA ARG A 348 7.16 -12.59 -19.10
C ARG A 348 5.78 -12.77 -18.50
N THR A 349 5.00 -11.69 -18.49
CA THR A 349 3.66 -11.67 -17.93
C THR A 349 2.64 -11.11 -18.91
N TRP A 350 1.51 -11.80 -19.02
CA TRP A 350 0.27 -11.31 -19.61
C TRP A 350 -0.79 -11.23 -18.54
N ARG A 351 -1.47 -10.09 -18.42
CA ARG A 351 -2.54 -9.93 -17.46
C ARG A 351 -3.72 -9.18 -18.08
N MET A 352 -4.91 -9.65 -17.74
CA MET A 352 -6.16 -8.95 -18.04
C MET A 352 -6.97 -8.79 -16.76
N ASP A 353 -7.53 -7.61 -16.56
CA ASP A 353 -8.40 -7.31 -15.43
C ASP A 353 -9.69 -6.68 -15.94
N ALA A 354 -10.80 -7.01 -15.32
CA ALA A 354 -12.08 -6.37 -15.55
C ALA A 354 -12.84 -6.19 -14.25
N PHE A 355 -13.54 -5.08 -14.09
CA PHE A 355 -14.50 -4.94 -13.00
C PHE A 355 -15.76 -4.21 -13.44
N MET A 356 -16.84 -4.43 -12.67
CA MET A 356 -18.04 -3.61 -12.69
C MET A 356 -18.44 -3.27 -11.25
N LYS A 357 -18.93 -2.05 -11.05
CA LYS A 357 -19.56 -1.58 -9.82
C LYS A 357 -20.93 -1.02 -10.18
N GLN A 358 -21.93 -1.42 -9.43
CA GLN A 358 -23.32 -0.99 -9.60
C GLN A 358 -23.83 -0.48 -8.26
N GLY A 359 -24.41 0.68 -8.24
CA GLY A 359 -25.03 1.27 -7.06
C GLY A 359 -26.45 1.75 -7.36
N TYR A 360 -27.35 1.53 -6.43
CA TYR A 360 -28.70 2.06 -6.50
C TYR A 360 -29.15 2.57 -5.14
N VAL A 361 -29.57 3.82 -5.07
CA VAL A 361 -30.10 4.46 -3.86
C VAL A 361 -31.62 4.35 -3.87
N PHE A 362 -32.20 3.65 -2.89
CA PHE A 362 -33.64 3.48 -2.73
C PHE A 362 -34.30 4.63 -1.99
N ASP A 363 -33.62 5.13 -0.95
CA ASP A 363 -34.11 6.19 -0.07
C ASP A 363 -32.90 7.08 0.29
N GLU A 364 -32.89 8.26 -0.28
CA GLU A 364 -31.84 9.25 -0.07
C GLU A 364 -31.82 9.73 1.38
N ALA A 365 -33.00 9.96 1.99
CA ALA A 365 -33.10 10.47 3.36
C ALA A 365 -32.53 9.49 4.41
N LYS A 366 -32.61 8.19 4.16
CA LYS A 366 -32.05 7.13 5.02
C LYS A 366 -30.74 6.57 4.49
N GLY A 367 -30.18 7.11 3.40
CA GLY A 367 -29.02 6.55 2.75
C GLY A 367 -29.16 5.05 2.40
N THR A 368 -30.42 4.58 2.22
CA THR A 368 -30.70 3.17 1.94
C THR A 368 -30.31 2.84 0.52
N SER A 369 -29.32 1.99 0.37
CA SER A 369 -28.76 1.67 -0.94
C SER A 369 -28.27 0.23 -1.03
N ILE A 370 -28.14 -0.25 -2.26
CA ILE A 370 -27.46 -1.50 -2.59
C ILE A 370 -26.27 -1.21 -3.50
N GLY A 371 -25.15 -1.90 -3.23
CA GLY A 371 -23.96 -1.87 -4.07
C GLY A 371 -23.55 -3.28 -4.46
N ILE A 372 -23.17 -3.47 -5.72
CA ILE A 372 -22.62 -4.73 -6.22
C ILE A 372 -21.30 -4.43 -6.89
N ILE A 373 -20.26 -5.12 -6.47
CA ILE A 373 -18.91 -5.07 -7.06
C ILE A 373 -18.58 -6.46 -7.56
N ALA A 374 -18.27 -6.59 -8.83
CA ALA A 374 -17.73 -7.83 -9.39
C ALA A 374 -16.44 -7.52 -10.14
N SER A 375 -15.42 -8.35 -9.96
CA SER A 375 -14.17 -8.24 -10.69
C SER A 375 -13.62 -9.61 -11.06
N GLY A 376 -12.84 -9.64 -12.13
CA GLY A 376 -12.12 -10.82 -12.56
C GLY A 376 -10.75 -10.46 -13.08
N SER A 377 -9.79 -11.35 -12.91
CA SER A 377 -8.45 -11.22 -13.47
C SER A 377 -7.97 -12.54 -14.05
N TYR A 378 -7.21 -12.45 -15.11
CA TYR A 378 -6.44 -13.54 -15.71
C TYR A 378 -4.98 -13.14 -15.76
N HIS A 379 -4.10 -13.92 -15.15
CA HIS A 379 -2.66 -13.70 -15.09
C HIS A 379 -1.95 -14.94 -15.62
N ASN A 380 -1.02 -14.74 -16.54
CA ASN A 380 -0.17 -15.79 -17.10
C ASN A 380 1.26 -15.31 -17.06
N GLN A 381 2.13 -16.07 -16.42
CA GLN A 381 3.56 -15.78 -16.34
C GLN A 381 4.40 -16.98 -16.75
N HIS A 382 5.55 -16.68 -17.38
CA HIS A 382 6.61 -17.62 -17.71
C HIS A 382 7.92 -17.00 -17.24
N ASN A 383 8.55 -17.61 -16.23
CA ASN A 383 9.73 -17.08 -15.59
C ASN A 383 10.89 -18.09 -15.65
N ILE A 384 12.08 -17.60 -15.95
CA ILE A 384 13.32 -18.38 -16.03
C ILE A 384 14.31 -17.78 -15.03
N TYR A 385 14.93 -18.65 -14.23
CA TYR A 385 16.00 -18.31 -13.28
C TYR A 385 17.14 -19.32 -13.46
N GLY A 386 18.06 -19.04 -14.40
CA GLY A 386 19.06 -20.03 -14.82
C GLY A 386 18.40 -21.28 -15.40
N HIS A 387 18.56 -22.43 -14.72
CA HIS A 387 17.95 -23.69 -15.12
C HIS A 387 16.56 -23.96 -14.52
N ARG A 388 16.06 -23.07 -13.64
CA ARG A 388 14.71 -23.17 -13.12
C ARG A 388 13.71 -22.45 -14.02
N VAL A 389 12.62 -23.10 -14.32
CA VAL A 389 11.51 -22.53 -15.08
C VAL A 389 10.26 -22.59 -14.23
N TYR A 390 9.64 -21.42 -14.03
CA TYR A 390 8.41 -21.27 -13.25
C TYR A 390 7.28 -20.75 -14.13
N ASP A 391 6.34 -21.62 -14.45
CA ASP A 391 5.13 -21.34 -15.20
C ASP A 391 3.95 -21.18 -14.24
N GLY A 392 3.17 -20.11 -14.41
CA GLY A 392 2.04 -19.84 -13.56
C GLY A 392 0.88 -19.22 -14.32
N VAL A 393 -0.31 -19.77 -14.13
CA VAL A 393 -1.58 -19.20 -14.60
C VAL A 393 -2.52 -19.05 -13.40
N GLN A 394 -3.06 -17.86 -13.23
CA GLN A 394 -4.08 -17.57 -12.20
C GLN A 394 -5.33 -16.99 -12.85
N GLY A 395 -6.49 -17.59 -12.54
CA GLY A 395 -7.82 -17.01 -12.72
C GLY A 395 -8.40 -16.58 -11.39
N ASN A 396 -8.83 -15.33 -11.26
CA ASN A 396 -9.52 -14.84 -10.06
C ASN A 396 -10.88 -14.29 -10.42
N PHE A 397 -11.87 -14.52 -9.56
CA PHE A 397 -13.18 -13.89 -9.59
C PHE A 397 -13.58 -13.44 -8.18
N TYR A 398 -14.01 -12.19 -8.06
CA TYR A 398 -14.49 -11.58 -6.82
C TYR A 398 -15.87 -10.99 -7.02
N LEU A 399 -16.79 -11.25 -6.08
CA LEU A 399 -18.12 -10.66 -6.01
C LEU A 399 -18.36 -10.14 -4.59
N ASN A 400 -18.90 -8.94 -4.47
CA ASN A 400 -19.33 -8.36 -3.21
C ASN A 400 -20.65 -7.62 -3.45
N ALA A 401 -21.72 -8.07 -2.79
CA ALA A 401 -23.03 -7.44 -2.80
C ALA A 401 -23.35 -6.94 -1.40
N MET A 402 -23.61 -5.65 -1.26
CA MET A 402 -23.79 -5.00 0.02
C MET A 402 -25.06 -4.16 0.03
N PHE A 403 -25.74 -4.18 1.17
CA PHE A 403 -26.85 -3.31 1.50
C PHE A 403 -26.44 -2.42 2.65
N GLN A 404 -26.78 -1.13 2.61
CA GLN A 404 -26.55 -0.21 3.72
C GLN A 404 -27.80 0.64 3.99
N THR A 405 -27.95 1.05 5.25
CA THR A 405 -29.01 1.98 5.67
C THR A 405 -28.65 2.63 7.00
N TYR A 406 -29.18 3.81 7.25
CA TYR A 406 -29.22 4.41 8.58
C TYR A 406 -30.52 4.04 9.30
N PHE A 407 -30.46 3.80 10.61
CA PHE A 407 -31.63 3.46 11.43
C PHE A 407 -32.32 4.69 11.99
N ASP A 408 -31.66 5.81 12.03
CA ASP A 408 -32.13 7.04 12.64
C ASP A 408 -32.03 8.23 11.66
N GLU A 409 -32.83 9.26 11.91
CA GLU A 409 -32.85 10.50 11.12
C GLU A 409 -31.64 11.40 11.40
N THR A 410 -30.74 11.01 12.30
CA THR A 410 -29.57 11.80 12.70
C THR A 410 -28.25 11.20 12.16
N ASP A 411 -28.32 10.20 11.29
CA ASP A 411 -27.17 9.51 10.65
C ASP A 411 -26.11 8.96 11.63
N LYS A 412 -26.54 8.70 12.88
CA LYS A 412 -25.67 8.17 13.93
C LYS A 412 -25.44 6.69 13.82
N HIS A 413 -26.46 5.96 13.43
CA HIS A 413 -26.52 4.50 13.45
C HIS A 413 -26.60 3.94 12.03
N LYS A 414 -25.46 3.54 11.46
CA LYS A 414 -25.40 2.93 10.13
C LYS A 414 -25.12 1.44 10.22
N ILE A 415 -25.84 0.63 9.45
CA ILE A 415 -25.52 -0.78 9.21
C ILE A 415 -25.18 -0.98 7.74
N THR A 416 -24.17 -1.82 7.50
CA THR A 416 -23.85 -2.38 6.18
C THR A 416 -23.77 -3.89 6.31
N ALA A 417 -24.52 -4.62 5.52
CA ALA A 417 -24.49 -6.08 5.52
C ALA A 417 -24.41 -6.60 4.07
N GLY A 418 -23.81 -7.76 3.88
CA GLY A 418 -23.63 -8.24 2.52
C GLY A 418 -23.14 -9.67 2.41
N LEU A 419 -23.00 -10.07 1.16
CA LEU A 419 -22.49 -11.36 0.71
C LEU A 419 -21.25 -11.14 -0.12
N SER A 420 -20.27 -12.00 0.00
CA SER A 420 -19.07 -11.98 -0.83
C SER A 420 -18.72 -13.37 -1.35
N LEU A 421 -18.02 -13.41 -2.47
CA LEU A 421 -17.46 -14.63 -3.02
C LEU A 421 -16.08 -14.28 -3.58
N ASN A 422 -15.07 -15.02 -3.18
CA ASN A 422 -13.76 -15.02 -3.82
C ASN A 422 -13.49 -16.40 -4.40
N TYR A 423 -13.04 -16.45 -5.64
CA TYR A 423 -12.60 -17.65 -6.31
C TYR A 423 -11.21 -17.44 -6.89
N ASP A 424 -10.29 -18.33 -6.59
CA ASP A 424 -8.95 -18.37 -7.15
C ASP A 424 -8.69 -19.76 -7.73
N ASN A 425 -8.20 -19.79 -8.95
CA ASN A 425 -7.67 -20.98 -9.59
C ASN A 425 -6.20 -20.71 -9.94
N TYR A 426 -5.32 -21.60 -9.48
CA TYR A 426 -3.89 -21.55 -9.74
C TYR A 426 -3.47 -22.82 -10.49
N ASN A 427 -2.74 -22.64 -11.58
CA ASN A 427 -1.99 -23.68 -12.24
C ASN A 427 -0.51 -23.25 -12.22
N GLU A 428 0.23 -23.76 -11.25
CA GLU A 428 1.60 -23.36 -10.97
C GLU A 428 2.50 -24.59 -11.06
N VAL A 429 3.48 -24.54 -11.97
CA VAL A 429 4.46 -25.61 -12.14
C VAL A 429 5.86 -25.02 -12.18
N MET A 430 6.76 -25.55 -11.36
CA MET A 430 8.17 -25.20 -11.38
C MET A 430 8.99 -26.42 -11.72
N THR A 431 9.88 -26.30 -12.69
CA THR A 431 10.80 -27.36 -13.14
C THR A 431 12.24 -26.93 -13.01
N SER A 432 13.13 -27.88 -12.79
CA SER A 432 14.58 -27.72 -12.82
C SER A 432 15.22 -28.90 -13.56
N ASP A 433 16.40 -28.72 -14.13
CA ASP A 433 17.20 -29.79 -14.72
C ASP A 433 17.84 -30.71 -13.67
N LYS A 434 17.72 -30.38 -12.38
CA LYS A 434 18.18 -31.14 -11.23
C LYS A 434 17.05 -31.38 -10.24
N ASP A 435 17.25 -32.36 -9.34
CA ASP A 435 16.33 -32.65 -8.24
C ASP A 435 16.53 -31.60 -7.12
N GLU A 436 16.07 -30.33 -7.36
CA GLU A 436 16.25 -29.18 -6.46
C GLU A 436 15.05 -28.94 -5.54
N PHE A 437 14.00 -29.74 -5.67
CA PHE A 437 12.80 -29.61 -4.84
C PHE A 437 12.69 -30.84 -3.93
N SER A 438 12.24 -30.61 -2.70
CA SER A 438 11.94 -31.69 -1.76
C SER A 438 10.59 -31.47 -1.11
N MET A 439 9.72 -32.47 -1.19
CA MET A 439 8.43 -32.50 -0.49
C MET A 439 8.38 -33.85 0.25
N LEU A 440 8.14 -33.79 1.58
CA LEU A 440 8.07 -35.02 2.41
C LEU A 440 9.25 -35.98 2.21
N ASN A 441 10.46 -35.44 2.11
CA ASN A 441 11.71 -36.20 1.89
C ASN A 441 11.80 -36.89 0.51
N ALA A 442 10.93 -36.61 -0.43
CA ALA A 442 11.09 -36.98 -1.83
C ALA A 442 11.82 -35.90 -2.59
N GLN A 443 12.91 -36.24 -3.29
CA GLN A 443 13.61 -35.30 -4.18
C GLN A 443 12.89 -35.26 -5.54
N LEU A 444 12.66 -34.07 -6.06
CA LEU A 444 11.86 -33.81 -7.25
C LEU A 444 12.57 -32.82 -8.18
N SER A 445 12.46 -33.03 -9.48
CA SER A 445 12.81 -32.05 -10.52
C SER A 445 11.62 -31.19 -10.99
N THR A 446 10.43 -31.54 -10.53
CA THR A 446 9.19 -30.82 -10.83
C THR A 446 8.36 -30.64 -9.57
N LEU A 447 7.94 -29.40 -9.29
CA LEU A 447 7.04 -29.04 -8.22
C LEU A 447 5.74 -28.52 -8.83
N ASP A 448 4.64 -29.27 -8.63
CA ASP A 448 3.29 -28.91 -9.08
C ASP A 448 2.48 -28.41 -7.88
N MET A 449 1.97 -27.18 -7.98
CA MET A 449 1.19 -26.51 -6.94
C MET A 449 -0.19 -26.07 -7.45
N THR A 450 -0.73 -26.81 -8.40
CA THR A 450 -2.05 -26.58 -8.99
C THR A 450 -3.14 -26.72 -7.92
N ARG A 451 -3.99 -25.71 -7.79
CA ARG A 451 -5.09 -25.68 -6.82
C ARG A 451 -6.20 -24.74 -7.21
N ASP A 452 -7.36 -24.91 -6.62
CA ASP A 452 -8.47 -23.97 -6.67
C ASP A 452 -9.06 -23.73 -5.28
N GLU A 453 -9.59 -22.57 -5.05
CA GLU A 453 -10.18 -22.18 -3.78
C GLU A 453 -11.43 -21.31 -4.00
N TRP A 454 -12.55 -21.71 -3.41
CA TRP A 454 -13.77 -20.93 -3.31
C TRP A 454 -13.95 -20.44 -1.87
N THR A 455 -14.19 -19.14 -1.71
CA THR A 455 -14.41 -18.55 -0.38
C THR A 455 -15.69 -17.69 -0.40
N PRO A 456 -16.88 -18.29 -0.32
CA PRO A 456 -18.12 -17.57 -0.02
C PRO A 456 -18.12 -17.04 1.41
N GLY A 457 -18.70 -15.85 1.60
CA GLY A 457 -18.77 -15.21 2.91
C GLY A 457 -20.00 -14.34 3.09
N VAL A 458 -20.32 -14.08 4.34
CA VAL A 458 -21.36 -13.15 4.79
C VAL A 458 -20.75 -12.18 5.78
N PHE A 459 -21.18 -10.92 5.75
CA PHE A 459 -20.65 -9.91 6.67
C PHE A 459 -21.70 -8.92 7.12
N ALA A 460 -21.47 -8.34 8.29
CA ALA A 460 -22.20 -7.21 8.80
C ALA A 460 -21.24 -6.24 9.50
N GLU A 461 -21.41 -4.96 9.27
CA GLU A 461 -20.63 -3.89 9.88
C GLU A 461 -21.59 -2.81 10.40
N TYR A 462 -21.38 -2.41 11.64
CA TYR A 462 -22.12 -1.37 12.30
C TYR A 462 -21.22 -0.17 12.59
N SER A 463 -21.64 0.99 12.16
CA SER A 463 -20.97 2.26 12.43
C SER A 463 -21.85 3.11 13.33
N LEU A 464 -21.26 3.60 14.42
CA LEU A 464 -21.92 4.49 15.37
C LEU A 464 -21.11 5.79 15.47
N LYS A 465 -21.77 6.92 15.31
CA LYS A 465 -21.23 8.25 15.58
C LYS A 465 -22.00 8.85 16.76
N VAL A 466 -21.37 8.93 17.93
CA VAL A 466 -21.93 9.60 19.10
C VAL A 466 -21.25 10.96 19.19
N ASP A 467 -21.94 11.96 18.73
CA ASP A 467 -21.44 13.31 18.60
C ASP A 467 -20.12 13.37 17.80
N GLU A 468 -19.50 14.54 17.66
CA GLU A 468 -18.22 14.73 16.99
C GLU A 468 -17.04 14.05 17.72
N LYS A 469 -17.25 13.61 18.97
CA LYS A 469 -16.19 13.12 19.85
C LYS A 469 -15.93 11.62 19.74
N LEU A 470 -16.94 10.82 19.44
CA LEU A 470 -16.81 9.36 19.46
C LEU A 470 -17.36 8.73 18.18
N SER A 471 -16.54 7.96 17.50
CA SER A 471 -16.93 7.11 16.38
C SER A 471 -16.50 5.68 16.63
N LEU A 472 -17.42 4.72 16.43
CA LEU A 472 -17.17 3.30 16.56
C LEU A 472 -17.47 2.60 15.23
N LEU A 473 -16.67 1.61 14.90
CA LEU A 473 -16.89 0.73 13.75
C LEU A 473 -16.69 -0.71 14.23
N ALA A 474 -17.76 -1.51 14.22
CA ALA A 474 -17.71 -2.91 14.63
C ALA A 474 -18.21 -3.79 13.50
N GLY A 475 -17.39 -4.72 13.05
CA GLY A 475 -17.71 -5.61 11.96
C GLY A 475 -17.43 -7.08 12.30
N VAL A 476 -18.21 -7.95 11.73
CA VAL A 476 -18.00 -9.40 11.76
C VAL A 476 -18.29 -9.99 10.39
N ARG A 477 -17.46 -10.92 9.95
CA ARG A 477 -17.70 -11.71 8.76
C ARG A 477 -17.42 -13.18 9.04
N GLY A 478 -18.18 -14.05 8.41
CA GLY A 478 -17.95 -15.49 8.38
C GLY A 478 -17.72 -15.93 6.95
N ASP A 479 -16.64 -16.66 6.72
CA ASP A 479 -16.22 -17.15 5.41
C ASP A 479 -16.01 -18.67 5.48
N TYR A 480 -16.21 -19.33 4.35
CA TYR A 480 -15.91 -20.75 4.20
C TYR A 480 -14.97 -20.97 3.03
N SER A 481 -13.73 -21.36 3.32
CA SER A 481 -12.79 -21.78 2.30
C SER A 481 -12.95 -23.26 2.00
N THR A 482 -12.97 -23.64 0.72
CA THR A 482 -12.96 -25.04 0.30
C THR A 482 -11.67 -25.77 0.71
N GLN A 483 -10.58 -25.05 0.95
CA GLN A 483 -9.29 -25.59 1.38
C GLN A 483 -9.16 -25.65 2.90
N TYR A 484 -9.67 -24.65 3.64
CA TYR A 484 -9.38 -24.45 5.06
C TYR A 484 -10.62 -24.51 5.96
N GLY A 485 -11.83 -24.65 5.39
CA GLY A 485 -13.08 -24.69 6.15
C GLY A 485 -13.58 -23.32 6.61
N PHE A 486 -14.39 -23.31 7.67
CA PHE A 486 -15.06 -22.12 8.18
C PHE A 486 -14.17 -21.30 9.12
N PHE A 487 -14.19 -19.97 8.96
CA PHE A 487 -13.50 -19.04 9.84
C PHE A 487 -14.29 -17.73 10.02
N VAL A 488 -14.00 -17.01 11.11
CA VAL A 488 -14.70 -15.76 11.47
C VAL A 488 -13.71 -14.63 11.68
N THR A 489 -13.97 -13.48 11.06
CA THR A 489 -13.13 -12.29 11.10
C THR A 489 -13.86 -11.17 11.84
N PRO A 490 -13.72 -11.04 13.17
CA PRO A 490 -14.20 -9.88 13.92
C PRO A 490 -13.20 -8.72 13.79
N ARG A 491 -13.72 -7.48 13.66
CA ARG A 491 -12.94 -6.24 13.67
C ARG A 491 -13.65 -5.14 14.44
N PHE A 492 -12.88 -4.37 15.16
CA PHE A 492 -13.39 -3.25 15.94
C PHE A 492 -12.44 -2.07 15.85
N ASN A 493 -12.99 -0.89 15.57
CA ASN A 493 -12.24 0.36 15.50
C ASN A 493 -12.98 1.43 16.30
N VAL A 494 -12.24 2.27 17.00
CA VAL A 494 -12.76 3.36 17.79
C VAL A 494 -11.93 4.62 17.54
N ARG A 495 -12.61 5.74 17.41
CA ARG A 495 -12.00 7.08 17.47
C ARG A 495 -12.65 7.84 18.62
N TYR A 496 -11.83 8.50 19.43
CA TYR A 496 -12.25 9.37 20.52
C TYR A 496 -11.44 10.66 20.52
N SER A 497 -12.12 11.80 20.46
CA SER A 497 -11.54 13.15 20.52
C SER A 497 -11.95 13.82 21.81
N PRO A 498 -11.19 13.64 22.92
CA PRO A 498 -11.52 14.25 24.21
C PRO A 498 -11.50 15.76 24.15
N TRP A 499 -10.58 16.32 23.37
CA TRP A 499 -10.46 17.77 23.07
C TRP A 499 -10.30 17.98 21.56
N GLU A 500 -10.59 19.17 21.11
CA GLU A 500 -10.53 19.56 19.69
C GLU A 500 -9.15 19.39 19.05
N TRP A 501 -8.11 19.54 19.84
CA TRP A 501 -6.71 19.42 19.41
C TRP A 501 -6.13 18.02 19.59
N TRP A 502 -6.91 17.06 20.10
CA TRP A 502 -6.39 15.71 20.38
C TRP A 502 -7.35 14.62 19.92
N ASN A 503 -6.82 13.70 19.11
CA ASN A 503 -7.55 12.56 18.56
C ASN A 503 -6.86 11.25 18.97
N LEU A 504 -7.63 10.33 19.53
CA LEU A 504 -7.21 8.97 19.88
C LEU A 504 -7.92 7.97 18.97
N ARG A 505 -7.21 6.94 18.52
CA ARG A 505 -7.79 5.80 17.82
C ARG A 505 -7.28 4.50 18.40
N GLY A 506 -8.15 3.50 18.37
CA GLY A 506 -7.82 2.12 18.71
C GLY A 506 -8.42 1.17 17.71
N SER A 507 -7.73 0.08 17.43
CA SER A 507 -8.20 -0.96 16.54
C SER A 507 -7.82 -2.34 17.07
N VAL A 508 -8.68 -3.33 16.87
CA VAL A 508 -8.37 -4.73 17.12
C VAL A 508 -9.19 -5.61 16.17
N GLY A 509 -8.57 -6.65 15.65
CA GLY A 509 -9.29 -7.60 14.81
C GLY A 509 -8.42 -8.71 14.27
N MET A 510 -9.02 -9.58 13.50
CA MET A 510 -8.38 -10.73 12.88
C MET A 510 -8.20 -10.53 11.37
N GLY A 511 -7.14 -11.13 10.85
CA GLY A 511 -6.88 -11.29 9.43
C GLY A 511 -6.53 -12.75 9.12
N TYR A 512 -6.93 -13.19 7.93
CA TYR A 512 -6.69 -14.54 7.43
C TYR A 512 -6.07 -14.45 6.02
N ARG A 513 -5.24 -15.42 5.67
CA ARG A 513 -4.65 -15.49 4.34
C ARG A 513 -4.36 -16.93 3.94
N SER A 514 -4.67 -17.26 2.70
CA SER A 514 -4.23 -18.52 2.07
C SER A 514 -2.80 -18.32 1.55
N PRO A 515 -1.80 -19.07 2.02
CA PRO A 515 -0.41 -18.91 1.59
C PRO A 515 -0.22 -19.35 0.12
N ASN A 516 0.63 -18.61 -0.62
CA ASN A 516 1.08 -18.98 -1.96
C ASN A 516 2.60 -19.14 -1.94
N LEU A 517 3.08 -20.34 -1.81
CA LEU A 517 4.47 -20.67 -1.50
C LEU A 517 5.46 -19.97 -2.44
N LEU A 518 5.38 -20.22 -3.74
CA LEU A 518 6.36 -19.71 -4.70
C LEU A 518 6.17 -18.21 -4.98
N SER A 519 4.94 -17.78 -5.20
CA SER A 519 4.68 -16.38 -5.54
C SER A 519 4.90 -15.41 -4.37
N ASP A 520 4.65 -15.84 -3.13
CA ASP A 520 4.92 -15.00 -1.95
C ASP A 520 6.41 -14.87 -1.62
N HIS A 521 7.23 -15.82 -2.10
CA HIS A 521 8.65 -15.94 -1.79
C HIS A 521 9.52 -16.09 -3.03
N ALA A 522 9.10 -15.53 -4.17
CA ALA A 522 9.85 -15.62 -5.42
C ALA A 522 11.27 -15.02 -5.35
N SER A 523 11.56 -14.20 -4.34
CA SER A 523 12.91 -13.70 -4.07
C SER A 523 13.96 -14.77 -3.83
N VAL A 524 13.57 -15.99 -3.43
CA VAL A 524 14.51 -17.13 -3.25
C VAL A 524 14.76 -17.90 -4.55
N LEU A 525 13.99 -17.65 -5.62
CA LEU A 525 14.11 -18.40 -6.87
C LEU A 525 15.42 -18.13 -7.63
N PRO A 526 15.97 -16.89 -7.68
CA PRO A 526 17.29 -16.66 -8.25
C PRO A 526 18.42 -17.03 -7.26
N SER A 527 18.44 -18.28 -6.80
CA SER A 527 19.46 -18.84 -5.91
C SER A 527 19.65 -20.32 -6.17
N SER A 528 20.74 -20.90 -5.69
CA SER A 528 20.99 -22.36 -5.73
C SER A 528 20.40 -23.09 -4.52
N ARG A 529 19.60 -22.42 -3.69
CA ARG A 529 18.99 -23.05 -2.51
C ARG A 529 18.01 -24.12 -2.94
N GLN A 530 18.09 -25.28 -2.29
CA GLN A 530 17.08 -26.33 -2.42
C GLN A 530 15.77 -25.85 -1.78
N ILE A 531 14.65 -26.04 -2.44
CA ILE A 531 13.32 -25.70 -1.92
C ILE A 531 12.77 -26.95 -1.21
N ILE A 532 12.59 -26.85 0.09
CA ILE A 532 12.09 -27.95 0.94
C ILE A 532 10.72 -27.57 1.50
N ILE A 533 9.74 -28.44 1.32
CA ILE A 533 8.39 -28.30 1.87
C ILE A 533 8.19 -29.44 2.87
N GLU A 534 8.13 -29.10 4.17
CA GLU A 534 8.07 -30.10 5.24
C GLU A 534 6.66 -30.62 5.51
N ASN A 535 5.62 -29.84 5.21
CA ASN A 535 4.25 -30.20 5.51
C ASN A 535 3.47 -30.54 4.25
N ASP A 536 2.64 -31.57 4.30
CA ASP A 536 1.73 -31.97 3.20
C ASP A 536 0.83 -30.82 2.76
N VAL A 537 0.34 -30.04 3.75
CA VAL A 537 -0.55 -28.91 3.55
C VAL A 537 -0.07 -27.75 4.41
N LEU A 538 0.15 -26.61 3.78
CA LEU A 538 0.38 -25.37 4.51
C LEU A 538 -0.92 -24.86 5.11
N ASN A 539 -0.90 -24.50 6.39
CA ASN A 539 -2.07 -23.98 7.11
C ASN A 539 -2.47 -22.61 6.59
N GLN A 540 -3.78 -22.30 6.68
CA GLN A 540 -4.24 -20.93 6.51
C GLN A 540 -3.60 -20.03 7.57
N GLU A 541 -2.95 -18.97 7.14
CA GLU A 541 -2.35 -18.01 8.05
C GLU A 541 -3.43 -17.21 8.78
N ARG A 542 -3.28 -17.07 10.09
CA ARG A 542 -4.21 -16.34 10.97
C ARG A 542 -3.46 -15.43 11.91
N ALA A 543 -3.86 -14.18 11.99
CA ALA A 543 -3.26 -13.24 12.92
C ALA A 543 -4.30 -12.37 13.61
N VAL A 544 -3.94 -11.91 14.81
CA VAL A 544 -4.64 -10.85 15.54
C VAL A 544 -3.76 -9.60 15.45
N ASN A 545 -4.34 -8.51 14.99
CA ASN A 545 -3.71 -7.19 15.00
C ASN A 545 -4.43 -6.30 16.00
N ALA A 546 -3.66 -5.60 16.83
CA ALA A 546 -4.17 -4.59 17.75
C ALA A 546 -3.30 -3.34 17.64
N GLY A 547 -3.92 -2.18 17.63
CA GLY A 547 -3.20 -0.91 17.48
C GLY A 547 -3.85 0.24 18.20
N ALA A 548 -3.03 1.23 18.53
CA ALA A 548 -3.45 2.50 19.07
C ALA A 548 -2.68 3.64 18.38
N SER A 549 -3.36 4.74 18.14
CA SER A 549 -2.80 5.94 17.53
C SER A 549 -3.29 7.17 18.28
N THR A 550 -2.41 8.16 18.41
CA THR A 550 -2.74 9.48 18.96
C THR A 550 -2.25 10.57 18.01
N THR A 551 -3.10 11.56 17.77
CA THR A 551 -2.76 12.70 16.91
C THR A 551 -3.04 13.99 17.64
N PHE A 552 -2.05 14.89 17.67
CA PHE A 552 -2.15 16.23 18.21
C PHE A 552 -2.12 17.26 17.08
N TYR A 553 -3.01 18.23 17.15
CA TYR A 553 -3.09 19.37 16.23
C TYR A 553 -2.74 20.64 17.03
N ILE A 554 -1.52 21.13 16.88
CA ILE A 554 -0.94 22.19 17.70
C ILE A 554 -0.85 23.47 16.86
N PRO A 555 -1.58 24.54 17.21
CA PRO A 555 -1.45 25.81 16.51
C PRO A 555 -0.12 26.49 16.87
N ILE A 556 0.70 26.78 15.85
CA ILE A 556 1.98 27.48 15.97
C ILE A 556 2.03 28.62 14.96
N ALA A 557 2.05 29.85 15.44
CA ALA A 557 2.17 31.06 14.61
C ALA A 557 1.14 31.13 13.45
N GLY A 558 -0.11 30.73 13.73
CA GLY A 558 -1.21 30.72 12.76
C GLY A 558 -1.17 29.58 11.75
N ARG A 559 -0.37 28.55 12.03
CA ARG A 559 -0.28 27.30 11.26
C ARG A 559 -0.48 26.12 12.18
N GLU A 560 -0.72 24.93 11.59
CA GLU A 560 -0.94 23.70 12.34
C GLU A 560 0.30 22.81 12.28
N LEU A 561 0.82 22.42 13.44
CA LEU A 561 1.74 21.30 13.58
C LEU A 561 0.92 20.06 13.94
N GLN A 562 0.90 19.08 13.07
CA GLN A 562 0.31 17.77 13.34
C GLN A 562 1.39 16.82 13.83
N ILE A 563 1.18 16.19 14.98
CA ILE A 563 2.05 15.12 15.51
C ILE A 563 1.19 13.88 15.70
N THR A 564 1.56 12.80 15.02
CA THR A 564 0.91 11.49 15.15
C THR A 564 1.90 10.49 15.70
N ALA A 565 1.51 9.76 16.74
CA ALA A 565 2.25 8.61 17.24
C ALA A 565 1.34 7.39 17.24
N ASP A 566 1.83 6.27 16.75
CA ASP A 566 1.08 5.02 16.70
C ASP A 566 1.93 3.81 17.11
N TYR A 567 1.25 2.82 17.66
CA TYR A 567 1.84 1.51 17.95
C TYR A 567 0.87 0.42 17.52
N TYR A 568 1.36 -0.53 16.75
CA TYR A 568 0.63 -1.70 16.28
C TYR A 568 1.37 -2.97 16.66
N TYR A 569 0.63 -3.98 17.10
CA TYR A 569 1.12 -5.31 17.42
C TYR A 569 0.32 -6.36 16.66
N THR A 570 1.01 -7.13 15.82
CA THR A 570 0.43 -8.27 15.10
C THR A 570 0.98 -9.55 15.71
N HIS A 571 0.09 -10.45 16.11
CA HIS A 571 0.45 -11.77 16.64
C HIS A 571 -0.14 -12.84 15.72
N PHE A 572 0.71 -13.68 15.17
CA PHE A 572 0.27 -14.81 14.37
C PHE A 572 -0.13 -15.96 15.27
N LEU A 573 -1.33 -16.45 15.06
CA LEU A 573 -1.84 -17.69 15.65
C LEU A 573 -1.36 -18.89 14.87
N GLU A 574 -1.33 -18.74 13.52
CA GLU A 574 -0.79 -19.67 12.56
C GLU A 574 -0.15 -18.87 11.43
N CYS A 575 1.02 -19.28 10.96
CA CYS A 575 1.67 -18.71 9.78
C CYS A 575 2.63 -19.73 9.16
N MET A 576 2.93 -19.52 7.90
CA MET A 576 4.03 -20.18 7.24
C MET A 576 5.36 -19.65 7.77
N VAL A 577 6.28 -20.55 8.08
CA VAL A 577 7.66 -20.23 8.46
C VAL A 577 8.54 -20.46 7.24
N VAL A 578 9.35 -19.47 6.92
CA VAL A 578 10.38 -19.55 5.87
C VAL A 578 11.73 -19.56 6.57
N ASP A 579 12.31 -20.73 6.67
CA ASP A 579 13.57 -20.94 7.37
C ASP A 579 14.73 -20.94 6.36
N MET A 580 15.60 -19.96 6.52
CA MET A 580 16.86 -19.80 5.77
C MET A 580 18.07 -19.88 6.73
N ASP A 581 17.83 -20.20 8.02
CA ASP A 581 18.84 -20.21 9.07
C ASP A 581 19.38 -21.62 9.32
N SER A 582 18.51 -22.63 9.24
CA SER A 582 18.86 -24.02 9.64
C SER A 582 19.86 -24.66 8.70
N ASP A 583 19.75 -24.39 7.41
CA ASP A 583 20.67 -24.88 6.39
C ASP A 583 20.97 -23.75 5.37
N PRO A 584 22.26 -23.40 5.19
CA PRO A 584 22.63 -22.34 4.25
C PRO A 584 22.40 -22.70 2.78
N TYR A 585 22.19 -23.97 2.44
CA TYR A 585 21.96 -24.46 1.08
C TYR A 585 20.48 -24.68 0.76
N SER A 586 19.59 -24.48 1.72
CA SER A 586 18.15 -24.73 1.55
C SER A 586 17.31 -23.52 1.96
N VAL A 587 16.08 -23.50 1.52
CA VAL A 587 14.98 -22.72 2.10
C VAL A 587 13.88 -23.72 2.48
N ILE A 588 13.49 -23.72 3.74
CA ILE A 588 12.54 -24.67 4.29
C ILE A 588 11.22 -23.95 4.56
N PHE A 589 10.15 -24.46 3.96
CA PHE A 589 8.79 -23.98 4.17
C PHE A 589 8.04 -24.95 5.08
N SER A 590 7.59 -24.45 6.22
CA SER A 590 6.87 -25.25 7.21
C SER A 590 5.75 -24.44 7.85
N ASN A 591 4.83 -25.14 8.52
CA ASN A 591 3.86 -24.49 9.41
C ASN A 591 4.54 -24.11 10.73
N LEU A 592 4.04 -23.05 11.40
CA LEU A 592 4.48 -22.72 12.75
C LEU A 592 4.04 -23.84 13.70
N THR A 593 4.97 -24.67 14.16
CA THR A 593 4.70 -25.87 14.96
C THR A 593 5.25 -25.75 16.39
N GLU A 594 4.78 -26.64 17.28
CA GLU A 594 5.31 -26.79 18.65
C GLU A 594 6.57 -27.69 18.69
N GLU A 595 6.93 -28.34 17.59
CA GLU A 595 8.11 -29.20 17.51
C GLU A 595 9.41 -28.42 17.71
N GLY A 596 10.34 -28.98 18.45
CA GLY A 596 11.64 -28.38 18.74
C GLY A 596 11.64 -27.28 19.83
N VAL A 597 10.49 -26.93 20.39
CA VAL A 597 10.40 -25.86 21.41
C VAL A 597 10.72 -26.45 22.80
N GLU A 598 11.90 -26.15 23.34
CA GLU A 598 12.30 -26.59 24.67
C GLU A 598 11.45 -26.00 25.79
N GLY A 599 11.15 -26.79 26.81
CA GLY A 599 10.53 -26.34 28.06
C GLY A 599 9.04 -25.99 27.97
N GLY A 600 8.30 -26.54 26.97
CA GLY A 600 6.85 -26.35 26.85
C GLY A 600 6.41 -24.91 26.52
N LYS A 601 7.30 -24.09 26.01
CA LYS A 601 6.97 -22.77 25.44
C LYS A 601 6.24 -22.97 24.12
N LYS A 602 5.19 -22.19 23.90
CA LYS A 602 4.52 -22.17 22.59
C LYS A 602 5.33 -21.41 21.55
N PRO A 603 5.39 -21.89 20.29
CA PRO A 603 6.01 -21.14 19.21
C PRO A 603 5.27 -19.79 19.04
N ARG A 604 5.99 -18.77 18.60
CA ARG A 604 5.45 -17.42 18.44
C ARG A 604 5.98 -16.79 17.16
N SER A 605 5.10 -16.09 16.46
CA SER A 605 5.46 -15.17 15.39
C SER A 605 4.71 -13.86 15.63
N TYR A 606 5.43 -12.73 15.62
CA TYR A 606 4.83 -11.42 15.87
C TYR A 606 5.59 -10.28 15.21
N ALA A 607 4.91 -9.15 15.06
CA ALA A 607 5.49 -7.87 14.68
C ALA A 607 4.97 -6.76 15.60
N GLY A 608 5.88 -6.05 16.25
CA GLY A 608 5.62 -4.80 16.95
C GLY A 608 6.15 -3.63 16.13
N ASN A 609 5.33 -2.60 15.92
CA ASN A 609 5.72 -1.43 15.14
C ASN A 609 5.31 -0.15 15.85
N PHE A 610 6.27 0.72 16.11
CA PHE A 610 6.07 2.05 16.67
C PHE A 610 6.45 3.10 15.63
N GLN A 611 5.62 4.12 15.42
CA GLN A 611 5.90 5.23 14.52
C GLN A 611 5.53 6.57 15.18
N VAL A 612 6.35 7.57 14.95
CA VAL A 612 6.05 8.97 15.23
C VAL A 612 6.25 9.77 13.96
N GLU A 613 5.31 10.66 13.65
CA GLU A 613 5.35 11.55 12.49
C GLU A 613 4.94 12.96 12.89
N ALA A 614 5.68 13.95 12.42
CA ALA A 614 5.39 15.36 12.63
C ALA A 614 5.35 16.06 11.28
N THR A 615 4.24 16.70 10.95
CA THR A 615 4.04 17.43 9.68
C THR A 615 3.60 18.85 9.96
N MET A 616 4.21 19.83 9.28
CA MET A 616 3.88 21.25 9.41
C MET A 616 4.17 22.00 8.11
N GLU A 617 3.32 22.96 7.78
CA GLU A 617 3.68 24.05 6.86
C GLU A 617 4.51 25.09 7.62
N VAL A 618 5.85 25.01 7.50
CA VAL A 618 6.81 25.85 8.25
C VAL A 618 6.68 27.32 7.82
N LEU A 619 6.61 27.58 6.52
CA LEU A 619 6.30 28.86 5.90
C LEU A 619 5.27 28.65 4.79
N LYS A 620 4.57 29.70 4.35
CA LYS A 620 3.61 29.61 3.25
C LYS A 620 4.25 28.96 2.02
N GLY A 621 3.73 27.82 1.60
CA GLY A 621 4.26 27.02 0.49
C GLY A 621 5.48 26.16 0.85
N TRP A 622 5.90 26.09 2.12
CA TRP A 622 6.97 25.22 2.59
C TRP A 622 6.47 24.23 3.62
N THR A 623 6.26 23.00 3.20
CA THR A 623 5.83 21.87 4.06
C THR A 623 7.02 20.99 4.43
N MET A 624 7.07 20.53 5.67
CA MET A 624 8.07 19.60 6.18
C MET A 624 7.41 18.48 6.95
N THR A 625 7.85 17.25 6.70
CA THR A 625 7.46 16.04 7.43
C THR A 625 8.70 15.36 7.98
N LEU A 626 8.66 15.04 9.26
CA LEU A 626 9.67 14.26 9.96
C LEU A 626 8.99 12.99 10.48
N ALA A 627 9.57 11.83 10.23
CA ALA A 627 9.04 10.59 10.76
C ALA A 627 10.15 9.67 11.25
N TYR A 628 9.84 8.91 12.30
CA TYR A 628 10.68 7.85 12.84
C TYR A 628 9.84 6.64 13.16
N ARG A 629 10.33 5.46 12.75
CA ARG A 629 9.66 4.19 12.98
C ARG A 629 10.65 3.16 13.52
N MET A 630 10.18 2.31 14.44
CA MET A 630 10.87 1.11 14.92
C MET A 630 10.02 -0.11 14.67
N SER A 631 10.68 -1.23 14.32
CA SER A 631 10.03 -2.51 14.06
C SER A 631 10.75 -3.63 14.83
N ASP A 632 10.00 -4.43 15.58
CA ASP A 632 10.46 -5.67 16.23
C ASP A 632 9.66 -6.84 15.67
N VAL A 633 10.28 -7.59 14.74
CA VAL A 633 9.63 -8.71 14.03
C VAL A 633 10.39 -9.98 14.36
N LYS A 634 9.70 -10.94 14.97
CA LYS A 634 10.30 -12.21 15.38
C LYS A 634 9.41 -13.39 15.06
N THR A 635 10.06 -14.50 14.71
CA THR A 635 9.43 -15.79 14.44
C THR A 635 10.23 -16.91 15.11
N THR A 636 9.53 -17.90 15.66
CA THR A 636 10.18 -19.11 16.19
C THR A 636 10.64 -19.96 15.03
N ILE A 637 11.95 -20.24 15.00
CA ILE A 637 12.63 -21.15 14.06
C ILE A 637 13.42 -22.15 14.92
N ASN A 638 13.24 -23.42 14.69
CA ASN A 638 13.90 -24.50 15.47
C ASN A 638 13.80 -24.33 16.99
N GLY A 639 12.61 -23.95 17.47
CA GLY A 639 12.35 -23.77 18.88
C GLY A 639 12.87 -22.45 19.48
N GLU A 640 13.65 -21.66 18.74
CA GLU A 640 14.17 -20.37 19.19
C GLU A 640 13.40 -19.19 18.57
N LEU A 641 13.06 -18.20 19.37
CA LEU A 641 12.44 -16.95 18.91
C LEU A 641 13.51 -16.01 18.35
N ARG A 642 13.56 -15.84 17.03
CA ARG A 642 14.59 -15.08 16.31
C ARG A 642 14.03 -13.86 15.60
N GLU A 643 14.84 -12.81 15.44
CA GLU A 643 14.52 -11.67 14.55
C GLU A 643 14.37 -12.18 13.12
N LYS A 644 13.33 -11.70 12.42
CA LYS A 644 13.14 -11.99 11.00
C LYS A 644 14.31 -11.40 10.20
N PRO A 645 15.00 -12.20 9.38
CA PRO A 645 16.12 -11.70 8.59
C PRO A 645 15.67 -10.69 7.53
N LEU A 646 16.62 -9.91 7.00
CA LEU A 646 16.42 -8.90 5.95
C LEU A 646 15.32 -7.87 6.31
N THR A 647 15.23 -7.53 7.61
CA THR A 647 14.24 -6.57 8.12
C THR A 647 14.93 -5.45 8.90
N ASN A 648 14.73 -4.21 8.43
CA ASN A 648 15.28 -3.04 9.08
C ASN A 648 14.64 -2.82 10.47
N ARG A 649 15.46 -2.59 11.51
CA ARG A 649 14.97 -2.35 12.86
C ARG A 649 14.35 -0.97 13.04
N TYR A 650 14.79 0.02 12.25
CA TYR A 650 14.23 1.38 12.28
C TYR A 650 14.32 2.04 10.90
N LYS A 651 13.50 3.06 10.72
CA LYS A 651 13.56 3.99 9.58
C LYS A 651 13.30 5.41 10.08
N ALA A 652 14.10 6.37 9.60
CA ALA A 652 13.79 7.78 9.75
C ALA A 652 13.62 8.41 8.36
N LEU A 653 12.67 9.33 8.26
CA LEU A 653 12.34 10.01 7.02
C LEU A 653 12.24 11.52 7.27
N ILE A 654 12.84 12.30 6.38
CA ILE A 654 12.70 13.74 6.30
C ILE A 654 12.24 14.06 4.90
N THR A 655 11.04 14.61 4.76
CA THR A 655 10.52 15.08 3.48
C THR A 655 10.24 16.58 3.57
N THR A 656 10.70 17.35 2.61
CA THR A 656 10.43 18.78 2.53
C THR A 656 10.07 19.19 1.11
N SER A 657 9.07 20.06 0.99
CA SER A 657 8.56 20.56 -0.28
C SER A 657 8.36 22.07 -0.17
N TYR A 658 8.97 22.81 -1.07
CA TYR A 658 8.83 24.25 -1.15
C TYR A 658 8.30 24.68 -2.52
N MET A 659 7.14 25.33 -2.53
CA MET A 659 6.52 25.97 -3.68
C MET A 659 6.70 27.49 -3.60
N THR A 660 7.27 28.09 -4.64
CA THR A 660 7.46 29.55 -4.68
C THR A 660 6.11 30.31 -4.63
N PRO A 661 6.07 31.56 -4.11
CA PRO A 661 4.82 32.32 -3.97
C PRO A 661 4.01 32.47 -5.26
N LEU A 662 4.68 32.55 -6.43
CA LEU A 662 4.03 32.61 -7.75
C LEU A 662 3.72 31.21 -8.31
N LYS A 663 4.01 30.14 -7.54
CA LYS A 663 3.75 28.73 -7.90
C LYS A 663 4.36 28.29 -9.23
N HIS A 664 5.45 28.93 -9.63
CA HIS A 664 6.16 28.58 -10.85
C HIS A 664 7.23 27.50 -10.64
N TRP A 665 7.79 27.42 -9.44
CA TRP A 665 8.83 26.47 -9.08
C TRP A 665 8.46 25.70 -7.83
N GLN A 666 8.74 24.40 -7.86
CA GLN A 666 8.64 23.53 -6.69
C GLN A 666 9.97 22.79 -6.51
N PHE A 667 10.39 22.68 -5.27
CA PHE A 667 11.61 22.00 -4.84
C PHE A 667 11.22 20.96 -3.80
N ASP A 668 11.51 19.71 -4.10
CA ASP A 668 11.20 18.57 -3.24
C ASP A 668 12.48 17.85 -2.86
N VAL A 669 12.63 17.52 -1.59
CA VAL A 669 13.78 16.75 -1.08
C VAL A 669 13.28 15.74 -0.08
N THR A 670 13.73 14.49 -0.22
CA THR A 670 13.46 13.40 0.71
C THR A 670 14.76 12.72 1.11
N ALA A 671 15.03 12.64 2.40
CA ALA A 671 16.13 11.89 2.98
C ALA A 671 15.59 10.72 3.78
N GLN A 672 16.06 9.52 3.48
CA GLN A 672 15.73 8.29 4.19
C GLN A 672 16.96 7.75 4.92
N PHE A 673 16.76 7.30 6.15
CA PHE A 673 17.76 6.60 6.95
C PHE A 673 17.18 5.25 7.33
N ASN A 674 17.69 4.17 6.72
CA ASN A 674 17.25 2.81 6.95
C ASN A 674 18.22 2.13 7.92
N GLY A 675 17.70 1.61 9.01
CA GLY A 675 18.51 0.95 10.04
C GLY A 675 19.00 -0.42 9.59
N GLY A 676 20.03 -0.92 10.24
CA GLY A 676 20.51 -2.28 10.04
C GLY A 676 19.52 -3.32 10.53
N GLY A 677 19.80 -4.58 10.22
CA GLY A 677 19.00 -5.73 10.63
C GLY A 677 19.80 -7.03 10.54
N ARG A 678 19.17 -8.14 10.87
CA ARG A 678 19.80 -9.46 10.88
C ARG A 678 19.87 -10.06 9.47
N MET A 679 21.00 -10.71 9.14
CA MET A 679 21.13 -11.63 8.01
C MET A 679 20.72 -13.05 8.42
N PRO A 680 20.33 -13.93 7.47
CA PRO A 680 20.24 -15.36 7.76
C PRO A 680 21.56 -15.91 8.29
N ASP A 681 21.51 -16.92 9.15
CA ASP A 681 22.72 -17.54 9.69
C ASP A 681 23.52 -18.21 8.56
N ASN A 682 24.84 -18.03 8.57
CA ASN A 682 25.76 -18.59 7.57
C ASN A 682 25.35 -18.31 6.11
N PHE A 683 24.75 -17.15 5.83
CA PHE A 683 24.25 -16.78 4.48
C PHE A 683 25.32 -16.82 3.40
N TYR A 684 26.60 -16.67 3.74
CA TYR A 684 27.77 -16.81 2.86
C TYR A 684 28.24 -18.27 2.71
N LYS A 685 27.38 -19.26 3.08
CA LYS A 685 27.58 -20.70 2.93
C LYS A 685 28.79 -21.28 3.69
N GLY A 686 29.27 -20.58 4.72
CA GLY A 686 30.46 -20.95 5.49
C GLY A 686 31.79 -20.75 4.75
N ASP A 687 31.79 -20.18 3.56
CA ASP A 687 32.98 -19.83 2.79
C ASP A 687 33.38 -18.38 3.08
N GLU A 688 34.39 -18.20 3.94
CA GLU A 688 34.86 -16.88 4.36
C GLU A 688 35.28 -15.97 3.18
N SER A 689 35.64 -16.54 2.03
CA SER A 689 35.98 -15.77 0.83
C SER A 689 34.77 -15.11 0.17
N LEU A 690 33.56 -15.61 0.45
CA LEU A 690 32.27 -15.09 -0.03
C LEU A 690 31.61 -14.14 0.96
N ARG A 691 32.17 -13.99 2.17
CA ARG A 691 31.59 -13.11 3.18
C ARG A 691 31.80 -11.64 2.80
N PRO A 692 30.72 -10.86 2.61
CA PRO A 692 30.83 -9.47 2.24
C PRO A 692 31.50 -8.62 3.34
N SER A 693 32.26 -7.60 2.94
CA SER A 693 33.01 -6.73 3.83
C SER A 693 32.15 -5.88 4.78
N TRP A 694 30.89 -5.64 4.39
CA TRP A 694 29.92 -4.83 5.16
C TRP A 694 29.30 -5.56 6.35
N THR A 695 29.51 -6.87 6.51
CA THR A 695 28.90 -7.67 7.59
C THR A 695 29.37 -7.22 8.96
N ILE A 696 28.42 -7.07 9.88
CA ILE A 696 28.69 -6.78 11.31
C ILE A 696 28.54 -8.09 12.08
N ASP A 697 29.65 -8.58 12.61
CA ASP A 697 29.69 -9.84 13.37
C ASP A 697 29.04 -9.68 14.76
N ARG A 698 28.05 -10.54 15.06
CA ARG A 698 27.39 -10.66 16.37
C ARG A 698 27.97 -11.79 17.22
N GLY A 699 28.87 -12.58 16.68
CA GLY A 699 29.37 -13.83 17.22
C GLY A 699 28.48 -15.04 16.88
N ASN A 700 29.04 -16.23 17.03
CA ASN A 700 28.37 -17.52 16.80
C ASN A 700 27.79 -17.69 15.37
N GLY A 701 28.45 -17.13 14.36
CA GLY A 701 27.99 -17.22 12.95
C GLY A 701 26.79 -16.32 12.62
N GLN A 702 26.43 -15.42 13.50
CA GLN A 702 25.35 -14.45 13.30
C GLN A 702 25.90 -13.12 12.84
N TYR A 703 25.25 -12.52 11.86
CA TYR A 703 25.65 -11.27 11.22
C TYR A 703 24.48 -10.31 11.07
N ASP A 704 24.81 -9.01 11.15
CA ASP A 704 23.90 -7.92 10.80
C ASP A 704 24.37 -7.24 9.51
N PHE A 705 23.43 -6.67 8.77
CA PHE A 705 23.71 -5.66 7.76
C PHE A 705 23.70 -4.25 8.37
N PRO A 706 24.48 -3.28 7.83
CA PRO A 706 24.58 -1.94 8.36
C PRO A 706 23.37 -1.06 8.03
N TRP A 707 23.29 0.10 8.67
CA TRP A 707 22.39 1.17 8.27
C TRP A 707 22.88 1.84 6.97
N HIS A 708 21.93 2.43 6.23
CA HIS A 708 22.27 3.24 5.06
C HIS A 708 21.33 4.44 4.92
N ALA A 709 21.77 5.43 4.14
CA ALA A 709 20.97 6.62 3.85
C ALA A 709 20.82 6.81 2.34
N GLN A 710 19.63 7.27 1.94
CA GLN A 710 19.32 7.64 0.56
C GLN A 710 18.77 9.06 0.51
N LEU A 711 19.20 9.83 -0.48
CA LEU A 711 18.71 11.17 -0.76
C LEU A 711 18.05 11.20 -2.13
N MET A 712 16.85 11.78 -2.19
CA MET A 712 16.12 12.06 -3.43
C MET A 712 15.81 13.55 -3.49
N ALA A 713 15.84 14.11 -4.69
CA ALA A 713 15.47 15.50 -4.90
C ALA A 713 14.85 15.70 -6.28
N GLN A 714 13.90 16.63 -6.37
CA GLN A 714 13.29 17.03 -7.64
C GLN A 714 13.06 18.52 -7.68
N VAL A 715 13.25 19.10 -8.85
CA VAL A 715 12.85 20.47 -9.16
C VAL A 715 11.85 20.44 -10.29
N THR A 716 10.70 21.09 -10.10
CA THR A 716 9.64 21.17 -11.10
C THR A 716 9.39 22.63 -11.47
N ARG A 717 9.33 22.93 -12.76
CA ARG A 717 8.91 24.20 -13.32
C ARG A 717 7.52 24.05 -13.94
N TYR A 718 6.56 24.83 -13.44
CA TYR A 718 5.19 24.86 -13.93
C TYR A 718 4.96 25.98 -14.92
N PHE A 719 4.20 25.69 -15.97
CA PHE A 719 3.66 26.61 -16.95
C PHE A 719 2.13 26.43 -17.00
N ARG A 720 1.44 27.18 -17.84
CA ARG A 720 -0.03 27.22 -17.84
C ARG A 720 -0.69 25.83 -18.10
N THR A 721 -0.18 25.06 -19.05
CA THR A 721 -0.76 23.77 -19.48
C THR A 721 0.26 22.61 -19.43
N TRP A 722 1.48 22.88 -19.02
CA TRP A 722 2.54 21.89 -18.97
C TRP A 722 3.54 22.19 -17.84
N SER A 723 4.29 21.19 -17.49
CA SER A 723 5.43 21.31 -16.56
C SER A 723 6.58 20.46 -17.01
N ILE A 724 7.77 20.85 -16.60
CA ILE A 724 8.98 20.04 -16.74
C ILE A 724 9.55 19.78 -15.35
N TYR A 725 10.14 18.63 -15.17
CA TYR A 725 10.80 18.28 -13.93
C TYR A 725 12.13 17.57 -14.19
N VAL A 726 13.08 17.78 -13.29
CA VAL A 726 14.37 17.10 -13.25
C VAL A 726 14.59 16.67 -11.82
N GLY A 727 15.01 15.44 -11.61
CA GLY A 727 15.25 14.91 -10.28
C GLY A 727 16.34 13.85 -10.26
N GLY A 728 16.69 13.44 -9.05
CA GLY A 728 17.64 12.37 -8.79
C GLY A 728 17.15 11.46 -7.69
N GLU A 729 17.33 10.17 -7.88
CA GLU A 729 17.13 9.11 -6.90
C GLU A 729 18.47 8.60 -6.43
N ASN A 730 18.54 8.20 -5.16
CA ASN A 730 19.75 7.69 -4.53
C ASN A 730 20.99 8.60 -4.79
N ILE A 731 20.83 9.92 -4.62
CA ILE A 731 21.89 10.92 -4.89
C ILE A 731 23.12 10.66 -4.02
N THR A 732 22.96 10.00 -2.86
CA THR A 732 24.05 9.54 -2.00
C THR A 732 24.91 8.47 -2.65
N ASN A 733 24.47 7.89 -3.76
CA ASN A 733 25.12 6.80 -4.50
C ASN A 733 25.47 5.60 -3.60
N PHE A 734 24.64 5.34 -2.59
CA PHE A 734 24.81 4.16 -1.76
C PHE A 734 24.30 2.94 -2.49
N THR A 735 25.09 1.89 -2.58
CA THR A 735 24.69 0.57 -3.07
C THR A 735 25.12 -0.50 -2.09
N GLN A 736 24.38 -1.59 -2.04
CA GLN A 736 24.83 -2.80 -1.37
C GLN A 736 25.99 -3.39 -2.17
N ASP A 737 27.18 -3.39 -1.59
CA ASP A 737 28.33 -4.12 -2.13
C ASP A 737 28.07 -5.63 -2.02
N THR A 738 28.45 -6.41 -3.05
CA THR A 738 28.26 -7.86 -3.10
C THR A 738 26.81 -8.28 -2.80
N PRO A 739 25.81 -7.83 -3.56
CA PRO A 739 24.42 -8.19 -3.34
C PRO A 739 24.11 -9.66 -3.71
N ILE A 740 24.93 -10.25 -4.58
CA ILE A 740 24.83 -11.66 -5.01
C ILE A 740 26.02 -12.43 -4.43
N ILE A 741 25.73 -13.41 -3.58
CA ILE A 741 26.72 -14.33 -3.03
C ILE A 741 27.09 -15.34 -4.11
N GLY A 742 28.38 -15.58 -4.34
CA GLY A 742 28.86 -16.58 -5.30
C GLY A 742 28.57 -16.22 -6.78
N ALA A 743 28.45 -14.95 -7.14
CA ALA A 743 28.13 -14.46 -8.49
C ALA A 743 29.05 -15.02 -9.60
N GLY A 744 30.34 -15.28 -9.28
CA GLY A 744 31.30 -15.85 -10.22
C GLY A 744 31.02 -17.29 -10.68
N ASN A 745 30.14 -18.01 -9.99
CA ASN A 745 29.70 -19.37 -10.36
C ASN A 745 28.19 -19.54 -10.10
N PRO A 746 27.32 -19.01 -10.96
CA PRO A 746 25.87 -18.93 -10.70
C PRO A 746 25.16 -20.30 -10.75
N TYR A 747 25.78 -21.36 -11.26
CA TYR A 747 25.28 -22.73 -11.19
C TYR A 747 25.93 -23.55 -10.09
N GLY A 748 26.82 -22.93 -9.30
CA GLY A 748 27.41 -23.55 -8.11
C GLY A 748 26.48 -23.46 -6.89
N GLN A 749 26.71 -24.36 -5.93
CA GLN A 749 25.90 -24.44 -4.71
C GLN A 749 25.91 -23.16 -3.84
N ASN A 750 26.90 -22.28 -4.04
CA ASN A 750 27.06 -21.05 -3.24
C ASN A 750 26.31 -19.85 -3.83
N PHE A 751 25.73 -19.95 -5.01
CA PHE A 751 25.03 -18.85 -5.65
C PHE A 751 23.74 -18.47 -4.91
N ASP A 752 23.60 -17.17 -4.60
CA ASP A 752 22.42 -16.69 -3.88
C ASP A 752 22.20 -15.18 -4.11
N ALA A 753 21.16 -14.80 -4.86
CA ALA A 753 20.77 -13.43 -5.10
C ALA A 753 19.64 -12.96 -4.15
N SER A 754 19.19 -13.78 -3.20
CA SER A 754 18.10 -13.44 -2.28
C SER A 754 18.53 -12.57 -1.08
N MET A 755 19.81 -12.22 -0.98
CA MET A 755 20.40 -11.50 0.16
C MET A 755 20.34 -9.97 0.04
N ALA A 756 19.37 -9.43 -0.70
CA ALA A 756 19.18 -8.00 -0.86
C ALA A 756 18.63 -7.34 0.41
N TRP A 757 19.34 -6.35 0.95
CA TRP A 757 18.92 -5.57 2.12
C TRP A 757 19.01 -4.05 1.89
N GLY A 758 19.71 -3.61 0.86
CA GLY A 758 19.93 -2.22 0.49
C GLY A 758 19.66 -1.96 -1.00
N PRO A 759 19.89 -0.73 -1.47
CA PRO A 759 19.81 -0.40 -2.88
C PRO A 759 20.81 -1.22 -3.70
N ILE A 760 20.34 -1.80 -4.78
CA ILE A 760 21.18 -2.56 -5.73
C ILE A 760 21.78 -1.62 -6.79
N HIS A 761 20.99 -0.63 -7.22
CA HIS A 761 21.37 0.35 -8.24
C HIS A 761 21.85 1.65 -7.59
N GLY A 762 22.92 2.26 -8.13
CA GLY A 762 23.46 3.56 -7.72
C GLY A 762 22.53 4.74 -8.03
N TRP A 763 23.08 5.94 -8.11
CA TRP A 763 22.32 7.15 -8.40
C TRP A 763 21.66 7.10 -9.79
N LYS A 764 20.45 7.64 -9.89
CA LYS A 764 19.74 7.89 -11.15
C LYS A 764 19.34 9.35 -11.25
N VAL A 765 19.56 9.96 -12.40
CA VAL A 765 18.97 11.25 -12.76
C VAL A 765 17.90 11.02 -13.80
N TYR A 766 16.78 11.70 -13.65
CA TYR A 766 15.69 11.66 -14.59
C TYR A 766 15.20 13.06 -14.95
N ALA A 767 14.61 13.16 -16.13
CA ALA A 767 13.92 14.36 -16.59
C ALA A 767 12.61 13.98 -17.26
N GLY A 768 11.60 14.80 -17.10
CA GLY A 768 10.32 14.53 -17.72
C GLY A 768 9.47 15.76 -17.92
N PHE A 769 8.35 15.54 -18.59
CA PHE A 769 7.35 16.57 -18.83
C PHE A 769 5.96 16.04 -18.54
N ARG A 770 5.06 16.94 -18.18
CA ARG A 770 3.61 16.72 -18.06
C ARG A 770 2.91 17.79 -18.89
N TRP A 771 1.94 17.39 -19.69
CA TRP A 771 1.11 18.29 -20.48
C TRP A 771 -0.33 17.82 -20.41
N ALA A 772 -1.28 18.75 -20.28
CA ALA A 772 -2.70 18.46 -20.28
C ALA A 772 -3.49 19.53 -21.03
N LEU A 773 -4.49 19.06 -21.78
CA LEU A 773 -5.53 19.90 -22.34
C LEU A 773 -6.66 19.95 -21.32
N ASN A 774 -6.78 21.09 -20.64
CA ASN A 774 -7.74 21.24 -19.56
C ASN A 774 -9.17 21.08 -20.06
N ARG A 775 -10.00 20.41 -19.25
CA ARG A 775 -11.44 20.31 -19.49
C ARG A 775 -12.03 21.73 -19.43
N LYS A 776 -12.78 22.13 -20.45
CA LYS A 776 -13.52 23.39 -20.39
C LYS A 776 -14.62 23.23 -19.34
N GLU A 777 -14.75 24.24 -18.47
CA GLU A 777 -15.92 24.33 -17.61
C GLU A 777 -17.18 24.39 -18.49
N LYS A 778 -18.16 23.51 -18.21
CA LYS A 778 -19.49 23.59 -18.82
C LYS A 778 -20.37 24.62 -18.11
#